data_f62e11df9b09bbe91af11ea2fda27c13
#
_entry.id   f62e11df9b09bbe91af11ea2fda27c13
#
_cell.length_a   1.000
_cell.length_b   1.000
_cell.length_c   1.000
_cell.angle_alpha   90.00
_cell.angle_beta   90.00
_cell.angle_gamma   90.00
#
_symmetry.space_group_name_H-M   'P 1'
#
loop_
_entity.id
_entity.type
_entity.pdbx_description
1 polymer ?
#
loop_
_entity_poly.entity_id
_entity_poly.type
_entity_poly.pdbx_seq_one_letter_code
_entity_poly.pdbx_strand_id
1 'polypeptide(L)'
;MLGLPYIALALALATSSIEAKITCKCLPGSPCFPSPPVIKSFEKTLSEPLIHPRPMGSVCFPNDPTFNPTACAEVKAKWHNGAFRTSVPEAAQXSFEKTLSEPLIHPRPMGSVCFPNDPTFNPTACAEVKAKWHNGAFRTSVPEAAQFINWETMINSTAVDQCDPFGDVTDPTNTCFQGRVPWGVVKVKTISDIQKTVRFASRHNLKLIVKNTGHENLGRSFGQQSIMLWTHNMQEIKFSNRFVPKGAPRGTTGVTAVTIEPGVQWGRLYKEVADRGQLIVGGIGAGGSVGAGGGWPMGGGHSVLSPFYGLGVDNILEETVVLPSGEHVTANRYTNPELFWALRGGGGPSFGILTSVTYKTHPAPPVTAAFLVANTTTEEGRAELFKEWVKIHPTLVDSGWAGFWPYSGTQFFLTLMAMGSPPTNPKANSTLQGFYDKIATIPGVEIDLEVTRPYTGFQQWYDENFINSQHGIGFNYTIGDFSGVPAAVASVLIPRDTFENDPEELANALLELDDARPFLVGGGVVSNVAPDAMAVNPAFRGMLSDITIALSWNVTTATPQEVLSVEQTVTEWADGIRAVTKSPGAYVNEAEILVPKFQDAYWGSNYPRLRAIKQKIDPKNLLIVRQGVNSEGWDDEIMCKTT
;
A
#
# COMPACT_ATOMS: atom_id res chain seq x y z
N MET A 1 65.70 -55.97 -15.39
CA MET A 1 65.20 -55.11 -16.46
C MET A 1 63.80 -55.55 -16.79
N LEU A 2 62.81 -54.95 -16.12
CA LEU A 2 61.40 -55.21 -16.39
C LEU A 2 60.68 -53.85 -16.33
N GLY A 3 60.19 -53.38 -17.47
CA GLY A 3 59.43 -52.17 -17.58
C GLY A 3 57.95 -52.43 -17.28
N LEU A 4 57.39 -51.61 -16.39
CA LEU A 4 55.96 -51.59 -16.09
C LEU A 4 55.30 -50.49 -16.93
N PRO A 5 54.13 -50.74 -17.57
CA PRO A 5 53.42 -49.69 -18.27
C PRO A 5 52.53 -48.88 -17.31
N TYR A 6 52.57 -47.56 -17.46
CA TYR A 6 51.67 -46.64 -16.79
C TYR A 6 50.30 -46.72 -17.43
N ILE A 7 49.26 -47.12 -16.65
CA ILE A 7 47.88 -47.01 -17.08
C ILE A 7 47.37 -45.65 -16.53
N ALA A 8 47.17 -44.70 -17.42
CA ALA A 8 46.53 -43.41 -17.09
C ALA A 8 45.03 -43.63 -17.01
N LEU A 9 44.48 -43.56 -15.81
CA LEU A 9 43.03 -43.57 -15.57
C LEU A 9 42.51 -42.13 -15.74
N ALA A 10 41.85 -41.88 -16.90
CA ALA A 10 41.17 -40.59 -17.12
C ALA A 10 39.86 -40.61 -16.37
N LEU A 11 39.78 -39.92 -15.21
CA LEU A 11 38.52 -39.63 -14.54
C LEU A 11 37.79 -38.54 -15.37
N ALA A 12 36.76 -38.94 -16.10
CA ALA A 12 35.83 -38.00 -16.70
C ALA A 12 34.91 -37.47 -15.59
N LEU A 13 35.23 -36.31 -15.07
CA LEU A 13 34.32 -35.55 -14.22
C LEU A 13 33.16 -35.05 -15.10
N ALA A 14 32.05 -35.76 -15.08
CA ALA A 14 30.81 -35.25 -15.63
C ALA A 14 30.30 -34.13 -14.74
N THR A 15 30.66 -32.89 -15.04
CA THR A 15 30.00 -31.72 -14.43
C THR A 15 28.61 -31.65 -15.04
N SER A 16 27.63 -32.21 -14.35
CA SER A 16 26.24 -31.91 -14.65
C SER A 16 25.99 -30.48 -14.20
N SER A 17 26.07 -29.54 -15.13
CA SER A 17 25.54 -28.20 -14.88
C SER A 17 24.03 -28.36 -14.71
N ILE A 18 23.57 -28.19 -13.48
CA ILE A 18 22.14 -28.03 -13.22
C ILE A 18 21.78 -26.66 -13.76
N GLU A 19 21.30 -26.62 -15.00
CA GLU A 19 20.72 -25.38 -15.50
C GLU A 19 19.47 -25.08 -14.67
N ALA A 20 19.50 -23.95 -13.98
CA ALA A 20 18.36 -23.49 -13.23
C ALA A 20 17.17 -23.32 -14.18
N LYS A 21 16.08 -24.00 -13.89
CA LYS A 21 14.86 -23.94 -14.70
C LYS A 21 14.14 -22.63 -14.41
N ILE A 22 13.94 -21.81 -15.46
CA ILE A 22 13.19 -20.56 -15.35
C ILE A 22 11.73 -20.85 -15.66
N THR A 23 10.83 -20.45 -14.75
CA THR A 23 9.38 -20.59 -14.91
C THR A 23 8.73 -19.22 -14.89
N CYS A 24 8.07 -18.84 -15.99
CA CYS A 24 7.46 -17.51 -16.14
C CYS A 24 5.95 -17.56 -16.19
N LYS A 25 5.31 -16.44 -15.86
CA LYS A 25 3.88 -16.21 -16.07
C LYS A 25 3.60 -16.15 -17.58
N CYS A 26 2.39 -16.52 -17.97
CA CYS A 26 1.94 -16.45 -19.36
C CYS A 26 1.44 -15.04 -19.66
N LEU A 27 2.09 -14.38 -20.61
CA LEU A 27 1.87 -12.97 -20.93
C LEU A 27 1.11 -12.83 -22.25
N PRO A 28 0.34 -11.76 -22.46
CA PRO A 28 -0.27 -11.48 -23.76
C PRO A 28 0.76 -11.56 -24.89
N GLY A 29 0.41 -12.29 -25.95
CA GLY A 29 1.31 -12.51 -27.08
C GLY A 29 2.25 -13.70 -26.95
N SER A 30 2.40 -14.30 -25.76
CA SER A 30 3.25 -15.49 -25.60
C SER A 30 2.51 -16.77 -26.05
N PRO A 31 3.24 -17.83 -26.45
CA PRO A 31 2.60 -19.09 -26.88
C PRO A 31 1.74 -19.78 -25.80
N CYS A 32 2.00 -19.54 -24.53
CA CYS A 32 1.22 -20.14 -23.44
C CYS A 32 -0.03 -19.31 -23.08
N PHE A 33 -0.17 -18.09 -23.61
CA PHE A 33 -1.34 -17.25 -23.33
C PHE A 33 -2.59 -17.92 -23.92
N PRO A 34 -3.75 -17.87 -23.22
CA PRO A 34 -4.96 -18.55 -23.70
C PRO A 34 -5.31 -18.13 -25.12
N SER A 35 -5.52 -19.12 -25.99
CA SER A 35 -5.94 -18.87 -27.38
C SER A 35 -7.36 -18.28 -27.40
N PRO A 36 -7.74 -17.58 -28.48
CA PRO A 36 -9.09 -17.01 -28.61
C PRO A 36 -10.22 -18.00 -28.34
N PRO A 37 -10.18 -19.28 -28.82
CA PRO A 37 -11.23 -20.24 -28.47
C PRO A 37 -11.32 -20.54 -26.97
N VAL A 38 -10.17 -20.58 -26.26
CA VAL A 38 -10.13 -20.80 -24.81
C VAL A 38 -10.73 -19.61 -24.07
N ILE A 39 -10.38 -18.39 -24.50
CA ILE A 39 -10.96 -17.16 -23.94
C ILE A 39 -12.48 -17.15 -24.20
N LYS A 40 -12.91 -17.50 -25.39
CA LYS A 40 -14.34 -17.58 -25.76
C LYS A 40 -15.09 -18.64 -24.95
N SER A 41 -14.43 -19.76 -24.62
CA SER A 41 -15.02 -20.79 -23.74
C SER A 41 -15.17 -20.28 -22.31
N PHE A 42 -14.18 -19.54 -21.82
CA PHE A 42 -14.25 -18.89 -20.52
C PHE A 42 -15.41 -17.86 -20.50
N GLU A 43 -15.57 -17.07 -21.56
CA GLU A 43 -16.65 -16.12 -21.73
C GLU A 43 -18.02 -16.75 -21.45
N LYS A 44 -18.25 -17.93 -22.01
CA LYS A 44 -19.53 -18.64 -21.87
C LYS A 44 -19.83 -19.10 -20.46
N THR A 45 -18.83 -19.16 -19.58
CA THR A 45 -19.05 -19.54 -18.16
C THR A 45 -19.50 -18.36 -17.32
N LEU A 46 -19.42 -17.16 -17.89
CA LEU A 46 -19.72 -15.91 -17.20
C LEU A 46 -21.17 -15.51 -17.49
N SER A 47 -21.73 -14.60 -16.68
CA SER A 47 -23.12 -14.17 -16.84
C SER A 47 -23.39 -13.38 -18.12
N GLU A 48 -22.32 -12.78 -18.72
CA GLU A 48 -22.37 -12.06 -19.97
C GLU A 48 -21.10 -12.30 -20.80
N PRO A 49 -21.12 -12.15 -22.15
CA PRO A 49 -19.96 -12.45 -23.00
C PRO A 49 -18.76 -11.52 -22.82
N LEU A 50 -17.57 -12.06 -23.04
CA LEU A 50 -16.30 -11.32 -23.11
C LEU A 50 -16.25 -10.44 -24.36
N ILE A 51 -15.80 -9.20 -24.26
CA ILE A 51 -15.56 -8.32 -25.39
C ILE A 51 -14.04 -8.26 -25.67
N HIS A 52 -13.64 -8.53 -26.91
CA HIS A 52 -12.26 -8.46 -27.36
C HIS A 52 -12.03 -7.10 -28.04
N PRO A 53 -11.37 -6.16 -27.40
CA PRO A 53 -11.22 -4.85 -28.00
C PRO A 53 -10.36 -4.92 -29.26
N ARG A 54 -10.89 -4.35 -30.33
CA ARG A 54 -10.11 -4.03 -31.52
C ARG A 54 -10.07 -2.51 -31.63
N PRO A 55 -8.94 -1.94 -32.02
CA PRO A 55 -8.89 -0.50 -32.22
C PRO A 55 -10.03 -0.06 -33.17
N MET A 56 -10.70 1.03 -32.83
CA MET A 56 -11.80 1.56 -33.65
C MET A 56 -11.37 1.77 -35.11
N GLY A 57 -10.09 2.05 -35.33
CA GLY A 57 -9.52 2.18 -36.66
C GLY A 57 -9.30 0.89 -37.42
N SER A 58 -9.48 -0.28 -36.78
CA SER A 58 -9.20 -1.59 -37.42
C SER A 58 -10.00 -1.77 -38.73
N VAL A 59 -11.20 -1.21 -38.78
CA VAL A 59 -12.06 -1.26 -39.98
C VAL A 59 -11.41 -0.58 -41.20
N CYS A 60 -10.32 0.17 -41.02
CA CYS A 60 -9.59 0.86 -42.09
C CYS A 60 -8.44 0.07 -42.68
N PHE A 61 -8.10 -1.08 -42.11
CA PHE A 61 -6.94 -1.87 -42.52
C PHE A 61 -7.39 -3.09 -43.37
N PRO A 62 -7.07 -3.13 -44.65
CA PRO A 62 -7.55 -4.18 -45.57
C PRO A 62 -7.30 -5.62 -45.11
N ASN A 63 -6.23 -5.84 -44.37
CA ASN A 63 -5.87 -7.18 -43.87
C ASN A 63 -6.50 -7.53 -42.54
N ASP A 64 -7.31 -6.64 -41.95
CA ASP A 64 -7.99 -6.89 -40.68
C ASP A 64 -9.34 -7.58 -40.95
N PRO A 65 -9.72 -8.60 -40.16
CA PRO A 65 -11.02 -9.28 -40.35
C PRO A 65 -12.24 -8.35 -40.26
N THR A 66 -12.09 -7.18 -39.61
CA THR A 66 -13.17 -6.20 -39.49
C THR A 66 -13.15 -5.15 -40.62
N PHE A 67 -12.27 -5.29 -41.62
CA PHE A 67 -12.14 -4.32 -42.69
C PHE A 67 -13.50 -3.98 -43.35
N ASN A 68 -13.79 -2.70 -43.37
CA ASN A 68 -15.05 -2.20 -43.94
C ASN A 68 -14.84 -0.75 -44.42
N PRO A 69 -14.71 -0.53 -45.74
CA PRO A 69 -14.44 0.82 -46.27
C PRO A 69 -15.47 1.89 -45.88
N THR A 70 -16.74 1.50 -45.80
CA THR A 70 -17.80 2.43 -45.42
C THR A 70 -17.67 2.82 -43.93
N ALA A 71 -17.48 1.82 -43.06
CA ALA A 71 -17.27 2.08 -41.64
C ALA A 71 -15.97 2.87 -41.43
N CYS A 72 -14.93 2.60 -42.23
CA CYS A 72 -13.68 3.35 -42.17
C CYS A 72 -13.89 4.84 -42.48
N ALA A 73 -14.68 5.14 -43.54
CA ALA A 73 -14.98 6.53 -43.88
C ALA A 73 -15.73 7.24 -42.76
N GLU A 74 -16.67 6.55 -42.12
CA GLU A 74 -17.41 7.10 -40.97
C GLU A 74 -16.51 7.30 -39.77
N VAL A 75 -15.66 6.31 -39.44
CA VAL A 75 -14.71 6.40 -38.34
C VAL A 75 -13.73 7.56 -38.56
N LYS A 76 -13.20 7.72 -39.77
CA LYS A 76 -12.31 8.85 -40.11
C LYS A 76 -13.02 10.19 -39.93
N ALA A 77 -14.26 10.32 -40.43
CA ALA A 77 -15.03 11.55 -40.35
C ALA A 77 -15.38 11.95 -38.92
N LYS A 78 -15.56 10.96 -38.05
CA LYS A 78 -15.96 11.18 -36.65
C LYS A 78 -14.88 10.83 -35.63
N TRP A 79 -13.63 10.67 -36.08
CA TRP A 79 -12.52 10.19 -35.23
C TRP A 79 -12.37 10.96 -33.92
N HIS A 80 -12.55 12.27 -33.97
CA HIS A 80 -12.42 13.17 -32.82
C HIS A 80 -13.75 13.44 -32.09
N ASN A 81 -14.83 12.76 -32.46
CA ASN A 81 -16.12 12.96 -31.82
C ASN A 81 -16.30 11.99 -30.65
N GLY A 82 -16.23 12.50 -29.42
CA GLY A 82 -16.36 11.70 -28.21
C GLY A 82 -17.67 10.91 -28.11
N ALA A 83 -18.79 11.54 -28.49
CA ALA A 83 -20.10 10.88 -28.48
C ALA A 83 -20.15 9.71 -29.47
N PHE A 84 -19.56 9.88 -30.66
CA PHE A 84 -19.44 8.80 -31.64
C PHE A 84 -18.56 7.67 -31.11
N ARG A 85 -17.39 8.01 -30.51
CA ARG A 85 -16.47 6.99 -29.98
C ARG A 85 -17.12 6.16 -28.87
N THR A 86 -18.00 6.75 -28.07
CA THR A 86 -18.75 6.03 -27.03
C THR A 86 -19.96 5.27 -27.56
N SER A 87 -20.43 5.60 -28.75
CA SER A 87 -21.62 4.97 -29.35
C SER A 87 -21.30 3.75 -30.23
N VAL A 88 -20.02 3.43 -30.44
CA VAL A 88 -19.60 2.32 -31.31
C VAL A 88 -19.10 1.14 -30.43
N PRO A 89 -20.03 0.28 -29.98
CA PRO A 89 -19.68 -0.79 -29.03
C PRO A 89 -18.73 -1.84 -29.62
N GLU A 90 -18.86 -2.11 -30.91
CA GLU A 90 -18.10 -3.18 -31.57
C GLU A 90 -16.65 -2.79 -31.85
N ALA A 91 -16.38 -1.51 -31.82
CA ALA A 91 -15.04 -1.02 -32.20
C ALA A 91 -14.04 -0.98 -31.05
N ALA A 92 -14.51 -1.17 -29.83
CA ALA A 92 -13.68 -0.90 -28.66
C ALA A 92 -13.75 -1.96 -27.56
N GLN A 93 -14.54 -3.04 -27.74
CA GLN A 93 -14.81 -3.90 -26.60
C GLN A 93 -14.89 -5.38 -26.92
N UNK A 94 -14.23 -6.15 -26.07
CA UNK A 94 -14.19 -7.36 -26.25
C UNK A 94 -15.22 -8.00 -25.81
N SER A 95 -15.41 -8.90 -26.08
CA SER A 95 -16.52 -9.66 -25.55
C SER A 95 -16.30 -10.24 -24.15
N PHE A 96 -15.17 -9.92 -23.51
CA PHE A 96 -14.92 -10.31 -22.11
C PHE A 96 -15.76 -9.49 -21.11
N GLU A 97 -16.05 -8.25 -21.43
CA GLU A 97 -16.70 -7.32 -20.51
C GLU A 97 -18.09 -7.76 -20.04
N LYS A 98 -18.86 -8.41 -20.93
CA LYS A 98 -20.27 -8.77 -20.64
C LYS A 98 -20.44 -9.91 -19.63
N THR A 99 -19.36 -10.44 -19.09
CA THR A 99 -19.42 -11.62 -18.20
C THR A 99 -19.23 -11.27 -16.73
N LEU A 100 -18.77 -10.04 -16.50
CA LEU A 100 -18.57 -9.53 -15.15
C LEU A 100 -19.81 -8.74 -14.74
N SER A 101 -19.98 -8.49 -13.46
CA SER A 101 -21.05 -7.62 -12.96
C SER A 101 -20.86 -6.17 -13.44
N GLU A 102 -19.64 -5.83 -13.86
CA GLU A 102 -19.26 -4.59 -14.55
C GLU A 102 -18.32 -4.94 -15.69
N PRO A 103 -18.25 -4.10 -16.76
CA PRO A 103 -17.33 -4.35 -17.87
C PRO A 103 -15.86 -4.45 -17.43
N LEU A 104 -15.08 -5.26 -18.13
CA LEU A 104 -13.64 -5.28 -17.97
C LEU A 104 -13.06 -3.95 -18.46
N ILE A 105 -12.32 -3.28 -17.61
CA ILE A 105 -11.68 -2.02 -17.92
C ILE A 105 -10.32 -2.31 -18.56
N HIS A 106 -10.05 -1.72 -19.74
CA HIS A 106 -8.75 -1.76 -20.41
C HIS A 106 -8.06 -0.41 -20.16
N PRO A 107 -7.38 -0.27 -19.03
CA PRO A 107 -6.88 1.03 -18.62
C PRO A 107 -5.70 1.49 -19.46
N ARG A 108 -5.64 2.79 -19.69
CA ARG A 108 -4.43 3.49 -20.10
C ARG A 108 -3.99 4.33 -18.92
N PRO A 109 -2.70 4.65 -18.77
CA PRO A 109 -2.29 5.53 -17.67
C PRO A 109 -3.17 6.80 -17.61
N MET A 110 -3.45 7.26 -16.39
CA MET A 110 -4.39 8.37 -16.16
C MET A 110 -4.03 9.62 -16.96
N GLY A 111 -2.74 9.89 -17.17
CA GLY A 111 -2.25 11.02 -17.95
C GLY A 111 -2.47 10.89 -19.46
N SER A 112 -2.80 9.72 -19.98
CA SER A 112 -2.89 9.46 -21.43
C SER A 112 -3.87 10.38 -22.13
N VAL A 113 -4.94 10.82 -21.44
CA VAL A 113 -5.95 11.74 -21.99
C VAL A 113 -5.36 13.11 -22.36
N CYS A 114 -4.13 13.41 -21.94
CA CYS A 114 -3.46 14.67 -22.25
C CYS A 114 -2.56 14.60 -23.49
N PHE A 115 -2.29 13.41 -24.01
CA PHE A 115 -1.36 13.22 -25.14
C PHE A 115 -2.13 13.19 -26.46
N PRO A 116 -1.95 14.18 -27.37
CA PRO A 116 -2.71 14.25 -28.62
C PRO A 116 -2.62 13.00 -29.51
N ASN A 117 -1.52 12.26 -29.41
CA ASN A 117 -1.29 11.05 -30.21
C ASN A 117 -1.83 9.78 -29.55
N ASP A 118 -2.34 9.85 -28.31
CA ASP A 118 -2.89 8.68 -27.60
C ASP A 118 -4.37 8.49 -27.99
N PRO A 119 -4.80 7.22 -28.16
CA PRO A 119 -6.21 6.93 -28.48
C PRO A 119 -7.23 7.47 -27.48
N THR A 120 -6.80 7.72 -26.24
CA THR A 120 -7.69 8.24 -25.18
C THR A 120 -7.70 9.77 -25.10
N PHE A 121 -6.98 10.48 -25.98
CA PHE A 121 -6.87 11.94 -25.95
C PHE A 121 -8.22 12.63 -25.79
N ASN A 122 -8.30 13.48 -24.76
CA ASN A 122 -9.54 14.23 -24.46
C ASN A 122 -9.16 15.47 -23.66
N PRO A 123 -9.19 16.67 -24.27
CA PRO A 123 -8.78 17.90 -23.57
C PRO A 123 -9.59 18.22 -22.31
N THR A 124 -10.89 17.91 -22.29
CA THR A 124 -11.72 18.14 -21.09
C THR A 124 -11.31 17.20 -19.97
N ALA A 125 -11.13 15.89 -20.28
CA ALA A 125 -10.65 14.93 -19.31
C ALA A 125 -9.22 15.27 -18.84
N CYS A 126 -8.37 15.76 -19.75
CA CYS A 126 -7.02 16.21 -19.38
C CYS A 126 -7.06 17.34 -18.36
N ALA A 127 -7.92 18.35 -18.57
CA ALA A 127 -8.08 19.46 -17.61
C ALA A 127 -8.51 18.93 -16.24
N GLU A 128 -9.46 17.98 -16.21
CA GLU A 128 -9.91 17.36 -14.95
C GLU A 128 -8.78 16.56 -14.28
N VAL A 129 -8.07 15.74 -15.05
CA VAL A 129 -6.95 14.94 -14.54
C VAL A 129 -5.88 15.85 -13.94
N LYS A 130 -5.48 16.91 -14.67
CA LYS A 130 -4.48 17.88 -14.16
C LYS A 130 -4.95 18.54 -12.86
N ALA A 131 -6.21 18.97 -12.80
CA ALA A 131 -6.79 19.64 -11.62
C ALA A 131 -6.85 18.73 -10.40
N LYS A 132 -6.99 17.42 -10.61
CA LYS A 132 -7.15 16.44 -9.52
C LYS A 132 -5.95 15.49 -9.37
N TRP A 133 -4.83 15.77 -10.04
CA TRP A 133 -3.66 14.88 -10.09
C TRP A 133 -3.18 14.46 -8.70
N HIS A 134 -3.15 15.41 -7.77
CA HIS A 134 -2.67 15.21 -6.41
C HIS A 134 -3.79 14.89 -5.41
N ASN A 135 -4.98 14.54 -5.88
CA ASN A 135 -6.11 14.22 -5.02
C ASN A 135 -6.19 12.70 -4.80
N GLY A 136 -5.88 12.24 -3.59
CA GLY A 136 -5.85 10.81 -3.25
C GLY A 136 -7.21 10.12 -3.44
N ALA A 137 -8.31 10.77 -3.11
CA ALA A 137 -9.66 10.19 -3.30
C ALA A 137 -9.97 10.01 -4.79
N PHE A 138 -9.59 11.00 -5.63
CA PHE A 138 -9.74 10.87 -7.08
C PHE A 138 -8.90 9.71 -7.61
N ARG A 139 -7.62 9.62 -7.22
CA ARG A 139 -6.74 8.53 -7.69
C ARG A 139 -7.25 7.15 -7.24
N THR A 140 -7.84 7.06 -6.05
CA THR A 140 -8.47 5.82 -5.57
C THR A 140 -9.64 5.38 -6.46
N SER A 141 -10.42 6.35 -6.98
CA SER A 141 -11.61 6.08 -7.80
C SER A 141 -11.29 5.73 -9.26
N VAL A 142 -10.00 5.74 -9.63
CA VAL A 142 -9.52 5.48 -10.99
C VAL A 142 -8.64 4.22 -10.96
N PRO A 143 -9.00 3.16 -11.69
CA PRO A 143 -8.24 1.90 -11.58
C PRO A 143 -6.80 1.99 -12.08
N GLU A 144 -6.52 2.82 -13.05
CA GLU A 144 -5.18 3.02 -13.64
C GLU A 144 -4.29 3.96 -12.83
N ALA A 145 -4.75 4.51 -11.70
CA ALA A 145 -3.97 5.45 -10.89
C ALA A 145 -3.46 4.81 -9.60
N ALA A 146 -2.15 4.95 -9.32
CA ALA A 146 -1.53 4.67 -8.02
C ALA A 146 -1.49 5.96 -7.20
N GLN A 147 -1.35 5.86 -5.87
CA GLN A 147 -1.09 7.06 -5.06
C GLN A 147 0.34 7.56 -5.35
N PHE A 148 1.29 6.65 -5.48
CA PHE A 148 2.68 6.95 -5.87
C PHE A 148 2.87 6.57 -7.34
N ILE A 149 3.10 7.58 -8.19
CA ILE A 149 3.08 7.38 -9.65
C ILE A 149 4.24 6.56 -10.20
N ASN A 150 5.33 6.40 -9.45
CA ASN A 150 6.41 5.49 -9.83
C ASN A 150 5.90 4.05 -10.02
N TRP A 151 4.76 3.69 -9.42
CA TRP A 151 4.18 2.36 -9.63
C TRP A 151 3.31 2.28 -10.88
N GLU A 152 3.03 3.41 -11.54
CA GLU A 152 2.43 3.43 -12.89
C GLU A 152 3.52 3.32 -13.96
N THR A 153 4.74 3.78 -13.68
CA THR A 153 5.84 3.89 -14.63
C THR A 153 6.68 2.60 -14.69
N MET A 154 7.41 2.43 -15.78
CA MET A 154 8.46 1.42 -15.91
C MET A 154 9.81 2.12 -16.04
N ILE A 155 10.79 1.63 -15.32
CA ILE A 155 12.17 2.13 -15.41
C ILE A 155 13.01 1.01 -16.00
N ASN A 156 13.68 1.30 -17.10
CA ASN A 156 14.65 0.38 -17.71
C ASN A 156 16.03 1.06 -17.72
N SER A 157 17.03 0.37 -18.24
CA SER A 157 18.42 0.87 -18.19
C SER A 157 18.65 2.18 -18.96
N THR A 158 17.72 2.58 -19.81
CA THR A 158 17.92 3.74 -20.70
C THR A 158 16.84 4.80 -20.59
N ALA A 159 15.69 4.48 -19.99
CA ALA A 159 14.54 5.40 -19.98
C ALA A 159 13.59 5.12 -18.81
N VAL A 160 12.80 6.13 -18.50
CA VAL A 160 11.63 6.00 -17.61
C VAL A 160 10.39 6.07 -18.51
N ASP A 161 9.72 4.94 -18.68
CA ASP A 161 8.48 4.84 -19.45
C ASP A 161 7.32 5.39 -18.61
N GLN A 162 6.86 6.58 -18.94
CA GLN A 162 5.88 7.31 -18.13
C GLN A 162 4.77 7.91 -18.99
N CYS A 163 3.77 8.48 -18.32
CA CYS A 163 2.65 9.19 -18.97
C CYS A 163 2.29 10.42 -18.12
N ASP A 164 3.25 11.33 -17.98
CA ASP A 164 3.10 12.54 -17.16
C ASP A 164 2.35 13.61 -17.95
N PRO A 165 1.14 14.04 -17.52
CA PRO A 165 0.36 15.05 -18.24
C PRO A 165 0.92 16.48 -18.12
N PHE A 166 1.92 16.72 -17.26
CA PHE A 166 2.53 18.04 -17.06
C PHE A 166 3.77 18.28 -17.92
N GLY A 167 4.31 17.23 -18.54
CA GLY A 167 5.38 17.34 -19.52
C GLY A 167 4.88 17.97 -20.83
N ASP A 168 5.76 18.09 -21.83
CA ASP A 168 5.38 18.62 -23.13
C ASP A 168 4.58 17.56 -23.91
N VAL A 169 3.28 17.48 -23.65
CA VAL A 169 2.38 16.52 -24.28
C VAL A 169 2.13 16.83 -25.76
N THR A 170 2.58 17.99 -26.26
CA THR A 170 2.41 18.38 -27.66
C THR A 170 3.60 17.98 -28.53
N ASP A 171 4.74 17.65 -27.94
CA ASP A 171 5.89 17.12 -28.65
C ASP A 171 5.54 15.76 -29.26
N PRO A 172 5.62 15.62 -30.59
CA PRO A 172 5.24 14.36 -31.24
C PRO A 172 6.16 13.18 -30.90
N THR A 173 7.35 13.44 -30.32
CA THR A 173 8.24 12.39 -29.84
C THR A 173 7.87 11.91 -28.44
N ASN A 174 7.06 12.66 -27.72
CA ASN A 174 6.63 12.35 -26.37
C ASN A 174 5.42 11.44 -26.40
N THR A 175 5.56 10.24 -25.87
CA THR A 175 4.54 9.18 -25.94
C THR A 175 4.10 8.78 -24.54
N CYS A 176 2.80 8.63 -24.36
CA CYS A 176 2.26 8.03 -23.13
C CYS A 176 2.48 6.51 -23.20
N PHE A 177 3.37 6.00 -22.37
CA PHE A 177 3.65 4.57 -22.27
C PHE A 177 2.66 3.88 -21.33
N GLN A 178 2.41 2.60 -21.54
CA GLN A 178 1.53 1.79 -20.66
C GLN A 178 2.14 1.58 -19.27
N GLY A 179 3.46 1.51 -19.20
CA GLY A 179 4.17 1.29 -17.93
C GLY A 179 3.70 0.03 -17.21
N ARG A 180 3.52 0.14 -15.89
CA ARG A 180 3.02 -0.96 -15.04
C ARG A 180 1.49 -1.01 -14.96
N VAL A 181 0.78 -0.13 -15.65
CA VAL A 181 -0.69 -0.18 -15.68
C VAL A 181 -1.13 -1.50 -16.32
N PRO A 182 -2.02 -2.27 -15.70
CA PRO A 182 -2.38 -3.62 -16.19
C PRO A 182 -3.07 -3.57 -17.56
N TRP A 183 -3.01 -4.70 -18.31
CA TRP A 183 -3.70 -4.78 -19.61
C TRP A 183 -5.22 -4.88 -19.47
N GLY A 184 -5.72 -5.30 -18.29
CA GLY A 184 -7.15 -5.42 -18.05
C GLY A 184 -7.50 -5.32 -16.58
N VAL A 185 -8.65 -4.74 -16.28
CA VAL A 185 -9.13 -4.56 -14.91
C VAL A 185 -10.54 -5.12 -14.77
N VAL A 186 -10.71 -6.00 -13.80
CA VAL A 186 -12.01 -6.48 -13.35
C VAL A 186 -12.48 -5.53 -12.24
N LYS A 187 -13.52 -4.74 -12.53
CA LYS A 187 -14.17 -3.87 -11.54
C LYS A 187 -15.06 -4.76 -10.65
N VAL A 188 -14.49 -5.16 -9.52
CA VAL A 188 -15.14 -6.16 -8.66
C VAL A 188 -16.36 -5.56 -7.97
N LYS A 189 -17.51 -6.22 -8.14
CA LYS A 189 -18.75 -5.92 -7.40
C LYS A 189 -19.23 -7.09 -6.56
N THR A 190 -18.85 -8.30 -6.95
CA THR A 190 -19.32 -9.52 -6.28
C THR A 190 -18.15 -10.46 -5.99
N ILE A 191 -18.34 -11.29 -4.98
CA ILE A 191 -17.40 -12.39 -4.67
C ILE A 191 -17.21 -13.31 -5.90
N SER A 192 -18.27 -13.49 -6.67
CA SER A 192 -18.23 -14.31 -7.90
C SER A 192 -17.24 -13.76 -8.93
N ASP A 193 -17.13 -12.43 -9.06
CA ASP A 193 -16.15 -11.81 -9.98
C ASP A 193 -14.72 -12.18 -9.58
N ILE A 194 -14.44 -12.14 -8.26
CA ILE A 194 -13.13 -12.52 -7.73
C ILE A 194 -12.87 -14.02 -8.02
N GLN A 195 -13.84 -14.88 -7.69
CA GLN A 195 -13.69 -16.33 -7.87
C GLN A 195 -13.43 -16.72 -9.33
N LYS A 196 -14.19 -16.13 -10.27
CA LYS A 196 -14.03 -16.39 -11.70
C LYS A 196 -12.66 -15.94 -12.19
N THR A 197 -12.23 -14.73 -11.81
CA THR A 197 -10.94 -14.19 -12.23
C THR A 197 -9.77 -14.99 -11.65
N VAL A 198 -9.85 -15.38 -10.37
CA VAL A 198 -8.84 -16.22 -9.69
C VAL A 198 -8.69 -17.54 -10.44
N ARG A 199 -9.82 -18.22 -10.73
CA ARG A 199 -9.78 -19.52 -11.43
C ARG A 199 -9.23 -19.38 -12.84
N PHE A 200 -9.61 -18.31 -13.55
CA PHE A 200 -9.11 -18.04 -14.91
C PHE A 200 -7.60 -17.79 -14.88
N ALA A 201 -7.15 -16.88 -14.02
CA ALA A 201 -5.73 -16.54 -13.91
C ALA A 201 -4.89 -17.75 -13.48
N SER A 202 -5.39 -18.55 -12.51
CA SER A 202 -4.71 -19.76 -12.04
C SER A 202 -4.59 -20.82 -13.13
N ARG A 203 -5.67 -21.02 -13.92
CA ARG A 203 -5.68 -22.01 -15.00
C ARG A 203 -4.68 -21.67 -16.10
N HIS A 204 -4.52 -20.38 -16.40
CA HIS A 204 -3.71 -19.91 -17.50
C HIS A 204 -2.37 -19.31 -17.06
N ASN A 205 -2.02 -19.47 -15.78
CA ASN A 205 -0.76 -18.98 -15.21
C ASN A 205 -0.54 -17.48 -15.47
N LEU A 206 -1.61 -16.67 -15.43
CA LEU A 206 -1.52 -15.23 -15.67
C LEU A 206 -1.00 -14.50 -14.43
N LYS A 207 -0.35 -13.34 -14.64
CA LYS A 207 0.00 -12.43 -13.54
C LYS A 207 -1.28 -11.76 -13.04
N LEU A 208 -1.64 -12.00 -11.78
CA LEU A 208 -2.83 -11.46 -11.13
C LEU A 208 -2.41 -10.48 -10.04
N ILE A 209 -2.94 -9.26 -10.10
CA ILE A 209 -2.71 -8.25 -9.07
C ILE A 209 -4.05 -7.83 -8.45
N VAL A 210 -3.97 -7.26 -7.25
CA VAL A 210 -5.18 -6.79 -6.53
C VAL A 210 -4.94 -5.35 -6.11
N LYS A 211 -5.85 -4.47 -6.51
CA LYS A 211 -5.84 -3.07 -6.08
C LYS A 211 -7.10 -2.76 -5.28
N ASN A 212 -6.92 -2.13 -4.14
CA ASN A 212 -8.00 -1.48 -3.40
C ASN A 212 -7.95 0.03 -3.70
N THR A 213 -7.15 0.79 -2.95
CA THR A 213 -7.03 2.25 -3.10
C THR A 213 -5.76 2.69 -3.83
N GLY A 214 -4.75 1.83 -3.91
CA GLY A 214 -3.49 2.14 -4.60
C GLY A 214 -2.43 2.82 -3.74
N HIS A 215 -2.56 2.81 -2.41
CA HIS A 215 -1.60 3.41 -1.46
C HIS A 215 -0.32 2.57 -1.26
N GLU A 216 -0.16 1.49 -1.95
CA GLU A 216 0.87 0.48 -1.72
C GLU A 216 2.27 0.98 -2.14
N ASN A 217 3.27 0.85 -1.27
CA ASN A 217 4.61 1.43 -1.46
C ASN A 217 5.62 0.50 -2.14
N LEU A 218 5.29 -0.79 -2.32
CA LEU A 218 6.19 -1.77 -2.98
C LEU A 218 5.71 -2.17 -4.39
N GLY A 219 4.72 -1.46 -4.93
CA GLY A 219 4.21 -1.74 -6.26
C GLY A 219 3.35 -2.99 -6.38
N ARG A 220 2.81 -3.50 -5.28
CA ARG A 220 2.02 -4.76 -5.26
C ARG A 220 0.65 -4.61 -5.91
N SER A 221 0.16 -3.37 -6.03
CA SER A 221 -1.15 -3.06 -6.63
C SER A 221 -1.07 -2.78 -8.13
N PHE A 222 0.13 -2.81 -8.71
CA PHE A 222 0.37 -2.55 -10.13
C PHE A 222 1.30 -3.61 -10.70
N GLY A 223 1.27 -3.79 -12.01
CA GLY A 223 2.17 -4.75 -12.64
C GLY A 223 1.93 -4.85 -14.14
N GLN A 224 2.99 -4.63 -14.90
CA GLN A 224 2.89 -4.72 -16.36
C GLN A 224 2.31 -6.08 -16.79
N GLN A 225 1.54 -6.06 -17.86
CA GLN A 225 0.99 -7.26 -18.50
C GLN A 225 0.16 -8.14 -17.56
N SER A 226 -0.40 -7.55 -16.48
CA SER A 226 -1.22 -8.25 -15.50
C SER A 226 -2.71 -8.04 -15.75
N ILE A 227 -3.54 -8.91 -15.14
CA ILE A 227 -4.97 -8.65 -14.95
C ILE A 227 -5.17 -8.20 -13.49
N MET A 228 -5.92 -7.13 -13.27
CA MET A 228 -6.15 -6.54 -11.96
C MET A 228 -7.56 -6.88 -11.44
N LEU A 229 -7.66 -7.29 -10.18
CA LEU A 229 -8.92 -7.27 -9.43
C LEU A 229 -8.98 -5.96 -8.65
N TRP A 230 -9.86 -5.05 -9.06
CA TRP A 230 -10.04 -3.74 -8.44
C TRP A 230 -11.22 -3.81 -7.46
N THR A 231 -10.91 -3.94 -6.17
CA THR A 231 -11.90 -4.21 -5.12
C THR A 231 -12.56 -2.93 -4.56
N HIS A 232 -12.14 -1.77 -4.99
CA HIS A 232 -12.62 -0.46 -4.51
C HIS A 232 -14.15 -0.34 -4.49
N ASN A 233 -14.85 -1.03 -5.39
CA ASN A 233 -16.29 -0.87 -5.55
C ASN A 233 -17.13 -1.77 -4.62
N MET A 234 -16.48 -2.58 -3.80
CA MET A 234 -17.13 -3.34 -2.72
C MET A 234 -17.15 -2.43 -1.48
N GLN A 235 -18.32 -1.82 -1.19
CA GLN A 235 -18.42 -0.66 -0.30
C GLN A 235 -19.38 -0.86 0.88
N GLU A 236 -19.83 -2.09 1.14
CA GLU A 236 -20.83 -2.35 2.19
C GLU A 236 -20.23 -2.19 3.59
N ILE A 237 -21.02 -1.62 4.53
CA ILE A 237 -20.68 -1.47 5.96
C ILE A 237 -21.85 -2.02 6.77
N LYS A 238 -21.58 -2.97 7.66
CA LYS A 238 -22.58 -3.59 8.53
C LYS A 238 -22.17 -3.50 9.99
N PHE A 239 -22.99 -2.90 10.82
CA PHE A 239 -22.75 -2.79 12.26
C PHE A 239 -23.44 -3.91 13.04
N SER A 240 -22.80 -4.35 14.13
CA SER A 240 -23.35 -5.35 15.04
C SER A 240 -23.04 -4.95 16.49
N ASN A 241 -24.07 -4.86 17.32
CA ASN A 241 -23.89 -4.61 18.76
C ASN A 241 -23.51 -5.91 19.52
N ARG A 242 -23.58 -7.07 18.84
CA ARG A 242 -23.29 -8.37 19.45
C ARG A 242 -22.70 -9.33 18.43
N PHE A 243 -21.58 -8.96 17.84
CA PHE A 243 -20.89 -9.82 16.87
C PHE A 243 -20.26 -11.03 17.58
N VAL A 244 -20.50 -12.21 17.05
CA VAL A 244 -19.88 -13.47 17.48
C VAL A 244 -19.23 -14.11 16.25
N PRO A 245 -17.92 -14.38 16.28
CA PRO A 245 -17.25 -14.99 15.12
C PRO A 245 -17.81 -16.36 14.77
N LYS A 246 -17.81 -16.69 13.48
CA LYS A 246 -18.29 -17.97 12.95
C LYS A 246 -17.53 -19.14 13.61
N GLY A 247 -18.27 -20.13 14.07
CA GLY A 247 -17.68 -21.32 14.73
C GLY A 247 -17.36 -21.15 16.20
N ALA A 248 -17.66 -20.00 16.79
CA ALA A 248 -17.43 -19.76 18.21
C ALA A 248 -18.29 -20.71 19.07
N PRO A 249 -17.80 -21.12 20.25
CA PRO A 249 -18.59 -21.97 21.16
C PRO A 249 -19.94 -21.34 21.51
N ARG A 250 -20.93 -22.22 21.73
CA ARG A 250 -22.27 -21.79 22.12
C ARG A 250 -22.18 -21.01 23.45
N GLY A 251 -22.81 -19.86 23.50
CA GLY A 251 -22.76 -18.99 24.69
C GLY A 251 -21.65 -17.94 24.67
N THR A 252 -20.81 -17.89 23.62
CA THR A 252 -19.79 -16.84 23.50
C THR A 252 -20.44 -15.47 23.58
N THR A 253 -19.89 -14.61 24.46
CA THR A 253 -20.35 -13.23 24.56
C THR A 253 -19.93 -12.44 23.33
N GLY A 254 -20.90 -11.83 22.65
CA GLY A 254 -20.63 -10.99 21.49
C GLY A 254 -20.09 -9.61 21.87
N VAL A 255 -19.43 -8.96 20.92
CA VAL A 255 -18.85 -7.61 21.11
C VAL A 255 -19.40 -6.66 20.05
N THR A 256 -19.31 -5.36 20.30
CA THR A 256 -19.60 -4.35 19.27
C THR A 256 -18.56 -4.42 18.16
N ALA A 257 -19.05 -4.38 16.94
CA ALA A 257 -18.18 -4.58 15.78
C ALA A 257 -18.77 -3.94 14.52
N VAL A 258 -17.91 -3.70 13.55
CA VAL A 258 -18.31 -3.30 12.20
C VAL A 258 -17.65 -4.25 11.19
N THR A 259 -18.45 -4.79 10.27
CA THR A 259 -17.96 -5.58 9.13
C THR A 259 -17.99 -4.68 7.90
N ILE A 260 -16.88 -4.62 7.19
CA ILE A 260 -16.76 -3.80 5.99
C ILE A 260 -16.27 -4.64 4.81
N GLU A 261 -16.65 -4.24 3.61
CA GLU A 261 -16.08 -4.74 2.37
C GLU A 261 -14.78 -4.00 2.05
N PRO A 262 -13.90 -4.58 1.20
CA PRO A 262 -12.54 -4.07 1.03
C PRO A 262 -12.45 -2.64 0.49
N GLY A 263 -13.41 -2.16 -0.30
CA GLY A 263 -13.35 -0.82 -0.89
C GLY A 263 -13.63 0.33 0.07
N VAL A 264 -14.07 0.04 1.30
CA VAL A 264 -14.36 1.09 2.30
C VAL A 264 -13.06 1.77 2.72
N GLN A 265 -13.08 3.11 2.75
CA GLN A 265 -11.93 3.94 3.12
C GLN A 265 -12.10 4.48 4.56
N TRP A 266 -10.95 4.77 5.21
CA TRP A 266 -10.95 5.17 6.62
C TRP A 266 -11.75 6.45 6.87
N GLY A 267 -11.64 7.46 6.00
CA GLY A 267 -12.37 8.72 6.19
C GLY A 267 -13.88 8.50 6.32
N ARG A 268 -14.45 7.66 5.45
CA ARG A 268 -15.86 7.30 5.52
C ARG A 268 -16.18 6.46 6.75
N LEU A 269 -15.34 5.45 7.04
CA LEU A 269 -15.60 4.51 8.14
C LEU A 269 -15.55 5.21 9.51
N TYR A 270 -14.61 6.13 9.72
CA TYR A 270 -14.52 6.90 10.95
C TYR A 270 -15.82 7.65 11.23
N LYS A 271 -16.33 8.34 10.20
CA LYS A 271 -17.58 9.09 10.36
C LYS A 271 -18.75 8.15 10.71
N GLU A 272 -18.89 7.05 9.97
CA GLU A 272 -19.99 6.10 10.18
C GLU A 272 -19.96 5.45 11.58
N VAL A 273 -18.75 5.22 12.11
CA VAL A 273 -18.53 4.65 13.44
C VAL A 273 -18.82 5.72 14.52
N ALA A 274 -18.33 6.95 14.32
CA ALA A 274 -18.53 8.06 15.25
C ALA A 274 -20.00 8.46 15.37
N ASP A 275 -20.77 8.43 14.27
CA ASP A 275 -22.22 8.70 14.28
C ASP A 275 -22.98 7.73 15.21
N ARG A 276 -22.34 6.64 15.65
CA ARG A 276 -22.91 5.64 16.57
C ARG A 276 -22.27 5.70 17.97
N GLY A 277 -21.53 6.75 18.26
CA GLY A 277 -20.85 6.93 19.55
C GLY A 277 -19.72 5.93 19.77
N GLN A 278 -19.14 5.42 18.68
CA GLN A 278 -18.08 4.42 18.74
C GLN A 278 -16.77 4.97 18.15
N LEU A 279 -15.69 4.26 18.41
CA LEU A 279 -14.34 4.53 17.95
C LEU A 279 -13.79 3.25 17.29
N ILE A 280 -12.94 3.39 16.28
CA ILE A 280 -12.28 2.27 15.62
C ILE A 280 -10.80 2.59 15.41
N VAL A 281 -9.95 1.59 15.60
CA VAL A 281 -8.51 1.70 15.32
C VAL A 281 -8.30 1.64 13.81
N GLY A 282 -7.74 2.69 13.22
CA GLY A 282 -7.56 2.75 11.79
C GLY A 282 -6.42 3.67 11.35
N GLY A 283 -6.15 3.65 10.05
CA GLY A 283 -5.07 4.41 9.44
C GLY A 283 -5.46 5.86 9.16
N ILE A 284 -4.46 6.70 9.03
CA ILE A 284 -4.62 8.12 8.69
C ILE A 284 -3.93 8.36 7.34
N GLY A 285 -4.55 9.19 6.54
CA GLY A 285 -4.01 9.71 5.28
C GLY A 285 -4.84 10.91 4.89
N ALA A 286 -4.26 11.85 4.18
CA ALA A 286 -4.95 13.05 3.75
C ALA A 286 -6.21 12.69 2.95
N GLY A 287 -7.31 13.41 3.19
CA GLY A 287 -8.58 13.13 2.54
C GLY A 287 -9.23 11.79 2.92
N GLY A 288 -8.64 11.04 3.85
CA GLY A 288 -9.20 9.77 4.33
C GLY A 288 -9.19 8.64 3.31
N SER A 289 -8.31 8.71 2.30
CA SER A 289 -8.35 7.82 1.12
C SER A 289 -7.74 6.44 1.36
N VAL A 290 -7.05 6.18 2.48
CA VAL A 290 -6.47 4.88 2.81
C VAL A 290 -7.57 3.84 3.00
N GLY A 291 -7.40 2.66 2.41
CA GLY A 291 -8.40 1.59 2.46
C GLY A 291 -8.44 0.86 3.79
N ALA A 292 -9.62 0.77 4.37
CA ALA A 292 -9.84 0.10 5.65
C ALA A 292 -9.93 -1.42 5.51
N GLY A 293 -10.19 -1.94 4.31
CA GLY A 293 -10.37 -3.36 4.07
C GLY A 293 -9.40 -3.94 3.05
N GLY A 294 -8.17 -3.48 3.01
CA GLY A 294 -7.20 -3.95 2.02
C GLY A 294 -5.83 -4.20 2.61
N GLY A 295 -4.83 -3.55 2.04
CA GLY A 295 -3.43 -3.73 2.46
C GLY A 295 -3.17 -3.34 3.91
N TRP A 296 -3.85 -2.29 4.39
CA TRP A 296 -3.61 -1.76 5.73
C TRP A 296 -3.77 -2.84 6.82
N PRO A 297 -4.94 -3.53 6.95
CA PRO A 297 -5.04 -4.58 7.97
C PRO A 297 -4.14 -5.79 7.67
N MET A 298 -3.94 -6.11 6.40
CA MET A 298 -3.15 -7.30 6.04
C MET A 298 -1.66 -7.13 6.33
N GLY A 299 -1.16 -5.89 6.47
CA GLY A 299 0.24 -5.61 6.80
C GLY A 299 0.49 -5.33 8.28
N GLY A 300 -0.58 -5.20 9.08
CA GLY A 300 -0.44 -4.88 10.51
C GLY A 300 -1.33 -3.73 10.95
N GLY A 301 -1.16 -2.59 10.32
CA GLY A 301 -1.99 -1.39 10.57
C GLY A 301 -1.67 -0.69 11.88
N HIS A 302 -0.73 0.26 11.87
CA HIS A 302 -0.51 1.15 13.02
C HIS A 302 -1.49 2.32 13.00
N SER A 303 -1.68 2.95 14.14
CA SER A 303 -2.64 4.04 14.34
C SER A 303 -2.21 4.90 15.54
N VAL A 304 -2.55 6.18 15.54
CA VAL A 304 -2.43 7.02 16.73
C VAL A 304 -3.23 6.42 17.91
N LEU A 305 -4.20 5.55 17.61
CA LEU A 305 -5.00 4.86 18.62
C LEU A 305 -4.34 3.55 19.10
N SER A 306 -3.25 3.10 18.47
CA SER A 306 -2.65 1.80 18.79
C SER A 306 -2.15 1.67 20.24
N PRO A 307 -1.49 2.67 20.84
CA PRO A 307 -1.09 2.54 22.24
C PRO A 307 -2.25 2.28 23.20
N PHE A 308 -3.45 2.70 22.83
CA PHE A 308 -4.65 2.57 23.68
C PHE A 308 -5.45 1.29 23.41
N TYR A 309 -5.45 0.79 22.18
CA TYR A 309 -6.33 -0.30 21.76
C TYR A 309 -5.64 -1.43 20.97
N GLY A 310 -4.33 -1.35 20.75
CA GLY A 310 -3.59 -2.32 19.93
C GLY A 310 -3.52 -1.89 18.45
N LEU A 311 -2.73 -2.63 17.67
CA LEU A 311 -2.63 -2.43 16.23
C LEU A 311 -3.96 -2.76 15.52
N GLY A 312 -4.07 -2.43 14.24
CA GLY A 312 -5.21 -2.82 13.42
C GLY A 312 -5.51 -4.31 13.51
N VAL A 313 -4.47 -5.13 13.35
CA VAL A 313 -4.59 -6.61 13.40
C VAL A 313 -5.07 -7.13 14.77
N ASP A 314 -4.82 -6.39 15.84
CA ASP A 314 -5.28 -6.77 17.20
C ASP A 314 -6.79 -6.58 17.33
N ASN A 315 -7.38 -5.74 16.49
CA ASN A 315 -8.80 -5.38 16.52
C ASN A 315 -9.64 -6.18 15.49
N ILE A 316 -9.01 -7.05 14.68
CA ILE A 316 -9.73 -7.87 13.71
C ILE A 316 -10.33 -9.11 14.39
N LEU A 317 -11.63 -9.32 14.20
CA LEU A 317 -12.39 -10.42 14.78
C LEU A 317 -12.61 -11.57 13.78
N GLU A 318 -12.76 -11.23 12.49
CA GLU A 318 -13.06 -12.19 11.42
C GLU A 318 -12.75 -11.56 10.07
N GLU A 319 -12.30 -12.38 9.13
CA GLU A 319 -12.09 -12.00 7.72
C GLU A 319 -12.74 -13.04 6.82
N THR A 320 -13.22 -12.60 5.65
CA THR A 320 -13.58 -13.53 4.57
C THR A 320 -12.70 -13.24 3.36
N VAL A 321 -12.25 -14.30 2.70
CA VAL A 321 -11.33 -14.19 1.57
C VAL A 321 -11.65 -15.20 0.48
N VAL A 322 -11.28 -14.87 -0.76
CA VAL A 322 -11.19 -15.85 -1.84
C VAL A 322 -9.75 -16.34 -1.92
N LEU A 323 -9.56 -17.65 -1.73
CA LEU A 323 -8.26 -18.31 -1.80
C LEU A 323 -7.74 -18.41 -3.25
N PRO A 324 -6.44 -18.70 -3.47
CA PRO A 324 -5.92 -18.99 -4.81
C PRO A 324 -6.62 -20.16 -5.53
N SER A 325 -7.28 -21.04 -4.79
CA SER A 325 -8.13 -22.12 -5.34
C SER A 325 -9.43 -21.60 -5.96
N GLY A 326 -9.84 -20.36 -5.64
CA GLY A 326 -11.16 -19.83 -5.97
C GLY A 326 -12.24 -20.16 -4.95
N GLU A 327 -11.87 -20.80 -3.82
CA GLU A 327 -12.81 -21.06 -2.73
C GLU A 327 -12.97 -19.80 -1.87
N HIS A 328 -14.21 -19.48 -1.47
CA HIS A 328 -14.52 -18.36 -0.56
C HIS A 328 -14.65 -18.91 0.85
N VAL A 329 -13.80 -18.44 1.77
CA VAL A 329 -13.72 -18.99 3.12
C VAL A 329 -13.76 -17.88 4.18
N THR A 330 -14.20 -18.27 5.39
CA THR A 330 -14.13 -17.43 6.60
C THR A 330 -12.89 -17.81 7.40
N ALA A 331 -12.19 -16.80 7.93
CA ALA A 331 -11.03 -16.98 8.80
C ALA A 331 -11.23 -16.17 10.09
N ASN A 332 -11.10 -16.85 11.24
CA ASN A 332 -11.16 -16.25 12.58
C ASN A 332 -10.48 -17.22 13.56
N ARG A 333 -10.46 -16.90 14.85
CA ARG A 333 -9.80 -17.75 15.86
C ARG A 333 -10.39 -19.17 15.97
N TYR A 334 -11.62 -19.41 15.46
CA TYR A 334 -12.33 -20.70 15.57
C TYR A 334 -12.41 -21.41 14.22
N THR A 335 -12.32 -20.68 13.12
CA THR A 335 -12.49 -21.21 11.75
C THR A 335 -11.27 -20.78 10.95
N ASN A 336 -10.54 -21.76 10.36
CA ASN A 336 -9.30 -21.51 9.61
C ASN A 336 -8.29 -20.67 10.40
N PRO A 337 -7.94 -21.05 11.66
CA PRO A 337 -7.10 -20.18 12.51
C PRO A 337 -5.69 -19.93 11.98
N GLU A 338 -5.09 -20.88 11.26
CA GLU A 338 -3.76 -20.65 10.64
C GLU A 338 -3.82 -19.61 9.53
N LEU A 339 -4.88 -19.66 8.72
CA LEU A 339 -5.11 -18.63 7.71
C LEU A 339 -5.37 -17.26 8.37
N PHE A 340 -6.18 -17.25 9.43
CA PHE A 340 -6.48 -16.03 10.21
C PHE A 340 -5.21 -15.42 10.81
N TRP A 341 -4.31 -16.27 11.29
CA TRP A 341 -3.01 -15.82 11.78
C TRP A 341 -2.23 -15.13 10.66
N ALA A 342 -2.14 -15.78 9.49
CA ALA A 342 -1.35 -15.29 8.35
C ALA A 342 -1.94 -14.01 7.72
N LEU A 343 -3.27 -13.87 7.67
CA LEU A 343 -3.92 -12.66 7.12
C LEU A 343 -3.62 -11.42 7.95
N ARG A 344 -3.38 -11.57 9.27
CA ARG A 344 -3.14 -10.47 10.18
C ARG A 344 -1.64 -10.13 10.28
N GLY A 345 -1.11 -9.52 9.21
CA GLY A 345 0.27 -9.02 9.15
C GLY A 345 1.14 -9.67 8.09
N GLY A 346 0.67 -10.74 7.44
CA GLY A 346 1.46 -11.44 6.41
C GLY A 346 1.58 -10.72 5.08
N GLY A 347 0.96 -9.55 4.93
CA GLY A 347 1.02 -8.70 3.74
C GLY A 347 -0.05 -9.06 2.70
N GLY A 348 -0.67 -8.01 2.15
CA GLY A 348 -1.69 -8.19 1.11
C GLY A 348 -1.07 -8.29 -0.29
N PRO A 349 -1.70 -9.04 -1.19
CA PRO A 349 -2.76 -10.04 -1.04
C PRO A 349 -2.24 -11.49 -0.96
N SER A 350 -1.19 -11.73 -0.20
CA SER A 350 -0.38 -12.96 -0.24
C SER A 350 -1.15 -14.26 0.03
N PHE A 351 -2.16 -14.22 0.91
CA PHE A 351 -2.83 -15.44 1.42
C PHE A 351 -4.27 -15.59 0.94
N GLY A 352 -4.83 -14.56 0.34
CA GLY A 352 -6.19 -14.55 -0.15
C GLY A 352 -6.59 -13.13 -0.55
N ILE A 353 -7.66 -13.02 -1.32
CA ILE A 353 -8.21 -11.74 -1.74
C ILE A 353 -9.36 -11.41 -0.79
N LEU A 354 -9.19 -10.38 0.01
CA LEU A 354 -10.14 -10.00 1.05
C LEU A 354 -11.51 -9.65 0.44
N THR A 355 -12.58 -10.15 1.05
CA THR A 355 -13.96 -9.86 0.67
C THR A 355 -14.73 -9.16 1.80
N SER A 356 -14.32 -9.38 3.05
CA SER A 356 -14.78 -8.56 4.18
C SER A 356 -13.80 -8.68 5.33
N VAL A 357 -13.78 -7.65 6.19
CA VAL A 357 -13.09 -7.67 7.48
C VAL A 357 -14.03 -7.13 8.56
N THR A 358 -14.04 -7.78 9.71
CA THR A 358 -14.82 -7.38 10.87
C THR A 358 -13.89 -6.88 11.96
N TYR A 359 -14.05 -5.61 12.30
CA TYR A 359 -13.28 -4.95 13.37
C TYR A 359 -14.11 -4.83 14.62
N LYS A 360 -13.45 -5.01 15.77
CA LYS A 360 -13.99 -4.57 17.06
C LYS A 360 -14.07 -3.05 17.08
N THR A 361 -15.17 -2.50 17.63
CA THR A 361 -15.28 -1.07 17.91
C THR A 361 -15.24 -0.84 19.41
N HIS A 362 -14.94 0.40 19.81
CA HIS A 362 -14.73 0.80 21.18
C HIS A 362 -15.63 2.02 21.50
N PRO A 363 -16.02 2.25 22.77
CA PRO A 363 -16.67 3.50 23.12
C PRO A 363 -15.78 4.70 22.76
N ALA A 364 -16.38 5.79 22.29
CA ALA A 364 -15.65 6.99 21.85
C ALA A 364 -15.55 8.00 23.00
N PRO A 365 -14.42 8.09 23.72
CA PRO A 365 -14.25 9.13 24.73
C PRO A 365 -13.87 10.47 24.09
N PRO A 366 -14.00 11.58 24.83
CA PRO A 366 -13.31 12.81 24.47
C PRO A 366 -11.80 12.59 24.37
N VAL A 367 -11.10 13.46 23.65
CA VAL A 367 -9.64 13.41 23.58
C VAL A 367 -9.06 14.80 23.84
N THR A 368 -7.82 14.84 24.30
CA THR A 368 -7.02 16.06 24.39
C THR A 368 -5.92 15.97 23.34
N ALA A 369 -5.76 17.01 22.53
CA ALA A 369 -4.67 17.06 21.56
C ALA A 369 -3.72 18.21 21.86
N ALA A 370 -2.45 17.98 21.61
CA ALA A 370 -1.37 18.94 21.80
C ALA A 370 -0.64 19.17 20.50
N PHE A 371 -0.32 20.40 20.22
CA PHE A 371 0.34 20.84 18.98
C PHE A 371 1.53 21.71 19.33
N LEU A 372 2.65 21.47 18.65
CA LEU A 372 3.86 22.27 18.75
C LEU A 372 4.39 22.53 17.35
N VAL A 373 4.82 23.76 17.11
CA VAL A 373 5.69 24.11 15.99
C VAL A 373 6.90 24.80 16.57
N ALA A 374 8.07 24.23 16.37
CA ALA A 374 9.34 24.83 16.80
C ALA A 374 10.27 24.96 15.61
N ASN A 375 10.99 26.07 15.53
CA ASN A 375 12.03 26.32 14.55
C ASN A 375 13.39 26.33 15.24
N THR A 376 14.40 25.83 14.55
CA THR A 376 15.77 25.88 15.05
C THR A 376 16.59 26.83 14.17
N THR A 377 17.27 27.78 14.80
CA THR A 377 18.07 28.81 14.11
C THR A 377 19.57 28.50 14.13
N THR A 378 19.96 27.44 14.86
CA THR A 378 21.35 26.94 14.90
C THR A 378 21.37 25.43 14.89
N GLU A 379 22.45 24.84 14.40
CA GLU A 379 22.66 23.38 14.41
C GLU A 379 22.74 22.84 15.84
N GLU A 380 23.38 23.60 16.75
CA GLU A 380 23.47 23.21 18.16
C GLU A 380 22.09 23.18 18.81
N GLY A 381 21.23 24.17 18.51
CA GLY A 381 19.84 24.20 18.99
C GLY A 381 19.04 23.03 18.45
N ARG A 382 19.21 22.71 17.16
CA ARG A 382 18.57 21.56 16.52
C ARG A 382 18.99 20.25 17.20
N ALA A 383 20.30 20.08 17.41
CA ALA A 383 20.83 18.89 18.04
C ALA A 383 20.30 18.70 19.46
N GLU A 384 20.27 19.79 20.27
CA GLU A 384 19.80 19.71 21.65
C GLU A 384 18.28 19.46 21.72
N LEU A 385 17.50 20.04 20.80
CA LEU A 385 16.05 19.77 20.71
C LEU A 385 15.81 18.26 20.46
N PHE A 386 16.54 17.65 19.50
CA PHE A 386 16.38 16.24 19.20
C PHE A 386 16.80 15.35 20.38
N LYS A 387 17.87 15.70 21.07
CA LYS A 387 18.30 14.96 22.30
C LYS A 387 17.19 14.98 23.36
N GLU A 388 16.62 16.15 23.64
CA GLU A 388 15.55 16.25 24.62
C GLU A 388 14.30 15.52 24.17
N TRP A 389 13.96 15.58 22.87
CA TRP A 389 12.82 14.83 22.32
C TRP A 389 13.01 13.32 22.46
N VAL A 390 14.19 12.80 22.11
CA VAL A 390 14.46 11.37 22.23
C VAL A 390 14.40 10.92 23.70
N LYS A 391 14.97 11.71 24.62
CA LYS A 391 14.97 11.41 26.07
C LYS A 391 13.56 11.35 26.64
N ILE A 392 12.67 12.27 26.26
CA ILE A 392 11.31 12.34 26.83
C ILE A 392 10.37 11.28 26.24
N HIS A 393 10.70 10.70 25.10
CA HIS A 393 9.83 9.83 24.31
C HIS A 393 9.19 8.68 25.13
N PRO A 394 9.98 7.84 25.87
CA PRO A 394 9.37 6.78 26.68
C PRO A 394 8.40 7.31 27.74
N THR A 395 8.74 8.43 28.38
CA THR A 395 7.89 9.03 29.43
C THR A 395 6.59 9.58 28.83
N LEU A 396 6.64 10.15 27.60
CA LEU A 396 5.43 10.62 26.91
C LEU A 396 4.48 9.44 26.62
N VAL A 397 5.00 8.34 26.08
CA VAL A 397 4.19 7.13 25.82
C VAL A 397 3.56 6.63 27.15
N ASP A 398 4.36 6.51 28.20
CA ASP A 398 3.91 6.00 29.50
C ASP A 398 2.90 6.95 30.17
N SER A 399 2.96 8.25 29.86
CA SER A 399 1.96 9.22 30.34
C SER A 399 0.72 9.30 29.46
N GLY A 400 0.66 8.51 28.37
CA GLY A 400 -0.53 8.35 27.55
C GLY A 400 -0.65 9.28 26.36
N TRP A 401 0.47 9.77 25.83
CA TRP A 401 0.49 10.51 24.56
C TRP A 401 0.83 9.59 23.41
N ALA A 402 0.22 9.84 22.25
CA ALA A 402 0.47 9.15 20.98
C ALA A 402 0.25 10.14 19.84
N GLY A 403 0.86 9.94 18.68
CA GLY A 403 0.65 10.87 17.55
C GLY A 403 1.78 10.94 16.58
N PHE A 404 2.06 12.14 16.10
CA PHE A 404 2.95 12.43 14.99
C PHE A 404 3.97 13.48 15.40
N TRP A 405 5.21 13.30 14.94
CA TRP A 405 6.28 14.27 15.20
C TRP A 405 7.14 14.49 13.96
N PRO A 406 6.51 14.92 12.83
CA PRO A 406 7.29 15.17 11.61
C PRO A 406 8.26 16.33 11.78
N TYR A 407 9.34 16.28 10.99
CA TYR A 407 10.29 17.38 10.91
C TYR A 407 10.81 17.52 9.49
N SER A 408 11.21 18.73 9.13
CA SER A 408 11.75 19.04 7.81
C SER A 408 12.67 20.27 7.91
N GLY A 409 13.92 20.10 7.54
CA GLY A 409 14.93 21.16 7.66
C GLY A 409 15.05 21.64 9.11
N THR A 410 14.76 22.92 9.33
CA THR A 410 14.83 23.55 10.65
C THR A 410 13.55 23.43 11.48
N GLN A 411 12.48 22.86 10.92
CA GLN A 411 11.17 22.82 11.57
C GLN A 411 10.90 21.47 12.23
N PHE A 412 10.37 21.54 13.45
CA PHE A 412 9.94 20.38 14.23
C PHE A 412 8.48 20.56 14.64
N PHE A 413 7.67 19.54 14.41
CA PHE A 413 6.23 19.59 14.66
C PHE A 413 5.81 18.48 15.60
N LEU A 414 4.80 18.75 16.47
CA LEU A 414 4.10 17.70 17.21
C LEU A 414 2.60 17.84 16.95
N THR A 415 1.95 16.70 16.76
CA THR A 415 0.50 16.58 16.83
C THR A 415 0.25 15.32 17.65
N LEU A 416 0.10 15.49 18.96
CA LEU A 416 -0.09 14.39 19.89
C LEU A 416 -1.54 14.34 20.38
N MET A 417 -1.99 13.17 20.81
CA MET A 417 -3.33 12.95 21.35
C MET A 417 -3.25 12.07 22.59
N ALA A 418 -4.07 12.40 23.61
CA ALA A 418 -4.27 11.58 24.80
C ALA A 418 -5.76 11.32 24.98
N MET A 419 -6.11 10.16 25.53
CA MET A 419 -7.51 9.81 25.81
C MET A 419 -8.03 10.62 26.99
N GLY A 420 -9.25 11.13 26.86
CA GLY A 420 -9.93 11.92 27.88
C GLY A 420 -9.75 13.42 27.72
N SER A 421 -10.62 14.20 28.36
CA SER A 421 -10.51 15.64 28.42
C SER A 421 -11.06 16.08 29.79
N PRO A 422 -10.15 16.33 30.76
CA PRO A 422 -8.68 16.23 30.71
C PRO A 422 -8.18 14.80 30.46
N PRO A 423 -6.90 14.61 30.08
CA PRO A 423 -6.34 13.27 29.84
C PRO A 423 -6.59 12.31 31.01
N THR A 424 -6.88 11.05 30.69
CA THR A 424 -7.15 10.03 31.72
C THR A 424 -5.94 9.74 32.61
N ASN A 425 -4.73 9.91 32.07
CA ASN A 425 -3.51 9.82 32.86
C ASN A 425 -3.21 11.19 33.46
N PRO A 426 -3.20 11.33 34.79
CA PRO A 426 -3.00 12.64 35.42
C PRO A 426 -1.61 13.25 35.17
N LYS A 427 -0.62 12.46 34.75
CA LYS A 427 0.73 12.95 34.42
C LYS A 427 0.86 13.49 33.02
N ALA A 428 -0.12 13.24 32.14
CA ALA A 428 0.02 13.56 30.72
C ALA A 428 0.41 15.03 30.49
N ASN A 429 -0.39 15.94 31.04
CA ASN A 429 -0.15 17.37 30.82
C ASN A 429 1.19 17.83 31.41
N SER A 430 1.52 17.39 32.65
CA SER A 430 2.78 17.82 33.30
C SER A 430 4.02 17.26 32.59
N THR A 431 3.93 16.05 32.02
CA THR A 431 5.02 15.47 31.24
C THR A 431 5.30 16.31 29.98
N LEU A 432 4.24 16.64 29.24
CA LEU A 432 4.36 17.43 28.01
C LEU A 432 4.82 18.87 28.31
N GLN A 433 4.26 19.50 29.35
CA GLN A 433 4.66 20.85 29.76
C GLN A 433 6.14 20.88 30.16
N GLY A 434 6.61 19.86 30.87
CA GLY A 434 8.04 19.74 31.23
C GLY A 434 8.95 19.72 30.01
N PHE A 435 8.51 19.08 28.92
CA PHE A 435 9.25 19.12 27.64
C PHE A 435 9.24 20.52 27.03
N TYR A 436 8.09 21.18 26.99
CA TYR A 436 7.97 22.55 26.44
C TYR A 436 8.84 23.53 27.22
N ASP A 437 8.75 23.49 28.55
CA ASP A 437 9.56 24.35 29.42
C ASP A 437 11.08 24.14 29.17
N LYS A 438 11.48 22.90 28.95
CA LYS A 438 12.89 22.57 28.69
C LYS A 438 13.36 23.09 27.34
N ILE A 439 12.61 22.85 26.25
CA ILE A 439 13.05 23.28 24.91
C ILE A 439 13.04 24.80 24.76
N ALA A 440 12.17 25.50 25.49
CA ALA A 440 12.14 26.97 25.51
C ALA A 440 13.42 27.59 26.10
N THR A 441 14.22 26.81 26.84
CA THR A 441 15.51 27.28 27.38
C THR A 441 16.70 27.01 26.45
N ILE A 442 16.50 26.29 25.33
CA ILE A 442 17.61 25.92 24.44
C ILE A 442 17.94 27.09 23.51
N PRO A 443 19.16 27.63 23.54
CA PRO A 443 19.55 28.69 22.59
C PRO A 443 19.40 28.18 21.15
N GLY A 444 18.79 29.01 20.31
CA GLY A 444 18.57 28.64 18.91
C GLY A 444 17.30 27.83 18.66
N VAL A 445 16.46 27.60 19.66
CA VAL A 445 15.12 27.02 19.49
C VAL A 445 14.08 28.12 19.70
N GLU A 446 13.18 28.29 18.76
CA GLU A 446 12.07 29.26 18.81
C GLU A 446 10.75 28.49 18.71
N ILE A 447 9.85 28.68 19.66
CA ILE A 447 8.52 28.05 19.67
C ILE A 447 7.53 29.00 19.01
N ASP A 448 7.06 28.65 17.81
CA ASP A 448 6.08 29.44 17.05
C ASP A 448 4.65 29.13 17.49
N LEU A 449 4.41 27.91 17.94
CA LEU A 449 3.08 27.47 18.35
C LEU A 449 3.20 26.43 19.46
N GLU A 450 2.46 26.64 20.53
CA GLU A 450 2.25 25.68 21.62
C GLU A 450 0.79 25.75 22.04
N VAL A 451 0.03 24.71 21.76
CA VAL A 451 -1.40 24.68 22.07
C VAL A 451 -1.80 23.27 22.51
N THR A 452 -2.52 23.21 23.62
CA THR A 452 -3.20 21.98 24.06
C THR A 452 -4.69 22.29 24.20
N ARG A 453 -5.54 21.48 23.55
CA ARG A 453 -6.99 21.74 23.59
C ARG A 453 -7.83 20.46 23.58
N PRO A 454 -9.06 20.54 24.11
CA PRO A 454 -10.00 19.41 24.10
C PRO A 454 -10.71 19.25 22.76
N TYR A 455 -11.09 18.00 22.48
CA TYR A 455 -11.98 17.61 21.39
C TYR A 455 -13.06 16.69 21.96
N THR A 456 -14.25 16.74 21.39
CA THR A 456 -15.36 15.89 21.82
C THR A 456 -15.11 14.41 21.55
N GLY A 457 -14.16 14.10 20.65
CA GLY A 457 -13.74 12.76 20.34
C GLY A 457 -12.76 12.73 19.17
N PHE A 458 -12.29 11.53 18.85
CA PHE A 458 -11.35 11.29 17.76
C PHE A 458 -11.85 11.87 16.41
N GLN A 459 -13.15 11.72 16.11
CA GLN A 459 -13.68 12.15 14.81
C GLN A 459 -13.52 13.66 14.62
N GLN A 460 -13.84 14.47 15.64
CA GLN A 460 -13.68 15.92 15.53
C GLN A 460 -12.20 16.29 15.29
N TRP A 461 -11.29 15.68 16.06
CA TRP A 461 -9.85 15.91 15.88
C TRP A 461 -9.40 15.53 14.46
N TYR A 462 -9.86 14.37 13.97
CA TYR A 462 -9.50 13.87 12.64
C TYR A 462 -10.03 14.80 11.53
N ASP A 463 -11.29 15.22 11.63
CA ASP A 463 -11.89 16.09 10.62
C ASP A 463 -11.16 17.44 10.52
N GLU A 464 -10.84 18.04 11.68
CA GLU A 464 -10.19 19.36 11.71
C GLU A 464 -8.75 19.32 11.20
N ASN A 465 -8.03 18.23 11.43
CA ASN A 465 -6.59 18.20 11.15
C ASN A 465 -6.23 17.43 9.86
N PHE A 466 -7.08 16.49 9.39
CA PHE A 466 -6.75 15.63 8.23
C PHE A 466 -7.76 15.72 7.08
N ILE A 467 -8.98 16.16 7.32
CA ILE A 467 -10.00 16.28 6.27
C ILE A 467 -10.23 17.75 5.89
N ASN A 468 -10.44 18.60 6.87
CA ASN A 468 -10.72 20.04 6.68
C ASN A 468 -9.61 20.88 7.31
N SER A 469 -8.40 20.68 6.85
CA SER A 469 -7.20 21.28 7.47
C SER A 469 -7.16 22.81 7.44
N GLN A 470 -8.13 23.49 6.82
CA GLN A 470 -8.30 24.95 6.96
C GLN A 470 -8.53 25.37 8.42
N HIS A 471 -8.98 24.45 9.25
CA HIS A 471 -9.19 24.67 10.69
C HIS A 471 -8.16 23.93 11.54
N GLY A 472 -7.25 23.19 10.90
CA GLY A 472 -6.20 22.44 11.60
C GLY A 472 -5.14 23.35 12.19
N ILE A 473 -4.51 22.88 13.25
CA ILE A 473 -3.43 23.56 13.95
C ILE A 473 -2.12 22.85 13.61
N GLY A 474 -1.14 23.61 13.17
CA GLY A 474 0.17 23.08 12.85
C GLY A 474 0.25 22.52 11.44
N PHE A 475 0.46 21.24 11.30
CA PHE A 475 0.76 20.61 10.00
C PHE A 475 -0.48 20.55 9.09
N ASN A 476 -0.38 21.08 7.87
CA ASN A 476 -1.47 21.09 6.90
C ASN A 476 -1.36 19.88 5.96
N TYR A 477 -2.00 18.79 6.32
CA TYR A 477 -1.94 17.54 5.57
C TYR A 477 -2.62 17.59 4.19
N THR A 478 -3.53 18.54 3.95
CA THR A 478 -4.15 18.64 2.62
C THR A 478 -3.20 19.14 1.54
N ILE A 479 -2.16 19.88 1.96
CA ILE A 479 -1.12 20.33 1.04
C ILE A 479 0.00 19.28 0.94
N GLY A 480 0.16 18.47 1.99
CA GLY A 480 1.22 17.48 2.08
C GLY A 480 0.85 16.07 1.65
N ASP A 481 -0.28 15.87 0.97
CA ASP A 481 -0.62 14.53 0.46
C ASP A 481 0.32 14.18 -0.70
N PHE A 482 1.10 13.13 -0.54
CA PHE A 482 2.05 12.66 -1.54
C PHE A 482 1.39 11.97 -2.75
N SER A 483 0.05 12.01 -2.84
CA SER A 483 -0.68 11.44 -3.98
C SER A 483 -0.26 12.13 -5.28
N GLY A 484 -0.01 11.33 -6.31
CA GLY A 484 0.34 11.83 -7.63
C GLY A 484 1.78 12.29 -7.78
N VAL A 485 2.67 11.90 -6.85
CA VAL A 485 4.11 12.11 -6.97
C VAL A 485 4.83 10.76 -6.91
N PRO A 486 6.02 10.64 -7.49
CA PRO A 486 6.82 9.43 -7.26
C PRO A 486 7.45 9.51 -5.87
N ALA A 487 7.64 8.37 -5.23
CA ALA A 487 8.33 8.34 -3.95
C ALA A 487 9.06 7.02 -3.71
N ALA A 488 10.28 7.13 -3.22
CA ALA A 488 10.97 6.05 -2.53
C ALA A 488 10.64 6.22 -1.05
N VAL A 489 10.23 5.15 -0.40
CA VAL A 489 9.76 5.18 0.99
C VAL A 489 10.46 4.07 1.76
N ALA A 490 10.87 4.35 3.00
CA ALA A 490 11.36 3.35 3.95
C ALA A 490 10.71 3.56 5.30
N SER A 491 10.65 2.51 6.12
CA SER A 491 10.28 2.66 7.53
C SER A 491 11.25 1.91 8.44
N VAL A 492 11.37 2.41 9.68
CA VAL A 492 12.15 1.74 10.73
C VAL A 492 11.35 1.77 12.03
N LEU A 493 11.17 0.59 12.62
CA LEU A 493 10.50 0.43 13.92
C LEU A 493 11.54 0.64 15.02
N ILE A 494 11.43 1.75 15.75
CA ILE A 494 12.42 2.13 16.78
C ILE A 494 11.98 1.56 18.14
N PRO A 495 12.75 0.58 18.70
CA PRO A 495 12.39 -0.03 19.97
C PRO A 495 12.51 0.93 21.16
N ARG A 496 11.75 0.66 22.23
CA ARG A 496 11.87 1.37 23.50
C ARG A 496 13.32 1.37 24.01
N ASP A 497 13.97 0.22 23.94
CA ASP A 497 15.36 0.05 24.43
C ASP A 497 16.32 1.06 23.80
N THR A 498 16.12 1.42 22.52
CA THR A 498 16.97 2.40 21.84
C THR A 498 16.80 3.79 22.45
N PHE A 499 15.54 4.20 22.71
CA PHE A 499 15.26 5.48 23.36
C PHE A 499 15.86 5.56 24.77
N GLU A 500 15.88 4.43 25.49
CA GLU A 500 16.34 4.40 26.90
C GLU A 500 17.85 4.21 27.05
N ASN A 501 18.47 3.43 26.15
CA ASN A 501 19.88 3.02 26.32
C ASN A 501 20.84 3.70 25.33
N ASP A 502 20.37 4.11 24.14
CA ASP A 502 21.21 4.72 23.11
C ASP A 502 20.64 6.08 22.65
N PRO A 503 20.16 6.97 23.57
CA PRO A 503 19.41 8.17 23.15
C PRO A 503 20.24 9.19 22.36
N GLU A 504 21.53 9.33 22.65
CA GLU A 504 22.39 10.27 21.93
C GLU A 504 22.68 9.78 20.51
N GLU A 505 22.97 8.48 20.38
CA GLU A 505 23.19 7.87 19.06
C GLU A 505 21.93 7.94 18.22
N LEU A 506 20.75 7.71 18.82
CA LEU A 506 19.49 7.82 18.11
C LEU A 506 19.23 9.26 17.67
N ALA A 507 19.44 10.25 18.56
CA ALA A 507 19.25 11.66 18.20
C ALA A 507 20.17 12.05 17.03
N ASN A 508 21.42 11.61 17.04
CA ASN A 508 22.37 11.89 15.96
C ASN A 508 21.93 11.24 14.64
N ALA A 509 21.46 9.98 14.67
CA ALA A 509 20.97 9.32 13.45
C ALA A 509 19.73 10.02 12.87
N LEU A 510 18.84 10.53 13.72
CA LEU A 510 17.67 11.29 13.27
C LEU A 510 18.04 12.63 12.63
N LEU A 511 19.11 13.27 13.14
CA LEU A 511 19.60 14.55 12.62
C LEU A 511 20.19 14.44 11.21
N GLU A 512 20.63 13.24 10.80
CA GLU A 512 21.13 13.00 9.43
C GLU A 512 20.00 13.04 8.39
N LEU A 513 18.75 13.00 8.83
CA LEU A 513 17.58 13.06 7.93
C LEU A 513 17.11 14.51 7.80
N ASP A 514 16.98 14.99 6.56
CA ASP A 514 16.44 16.34 6.31
C ASP A 514 14.92 16.39 6.48
N ASP A 515 14.23 15.27 6.29
CA ASP A 515 12.75 15.19 6.33
C ASP A 515 12.34 13.79 6.75
N ALA A 516 11.45 13.71 7.73
CA ALA A 516 10.91 12.43 8.16
C ALA A 516 9.49 12.59 8.74
N ARG A 517 8.75 11.48 8.71
CA ARG A 517 7.36 11.40 9.19
C ARG A 517 7.23 10.35 10.29
N PRO A 518 7.76 10.58 11.48
CA PRO A 518 7.68 9.60 12.55
C PRO A 518 6.32 9.58 13.25
N PHE A 519 5.95 8.38 13.70
CA PHE A 519 4.68 8.09 14.36
C PHE A 519 4.93 7.50 15.74
N LEU A 520 4.49 8.17 16.80
CA LEU A 520 4.48 7.67 18.18
C LEU A 520 3.26 6.77 18.33
N VAL A 521 3.37 5.50 17.94
CA VAL A 521 2.22 4.58 17.81
C VAL A 521 2.43 3.23 18.52
N GLY A 522 3.54 3.09 19.22
CA GLY A 522 3.89 1.88 19.97
C GLY A 522 3.71 2.04 21.48
N GLY A 523 4.17 1.04 22.22
CA GLY A 523 3.99 1.00 23.69
C GLY A 523 2.56 0.62 24.09
N GLY A 524 2.20 0.83 25.34
CA GLY A 524 0.86 0.59 25.86
C GLY A 524 0.30 -0.80 25.51
N VAL A 525 -0.90 -0.85 24.94
CA VAL A 525 -1.57 -2.12 24.59
C VAL A 525 -0.78 -2.89 23.52
N VAL A 526 -0.09 -2.19 22.61
CA VAL A 526 0.71 -2.84 21.55
C VAL A 526 1.76 -3.77 22.17
N SER A 527 2.45 -3.32 23.21
CA SER A 527 3.51 -4.09 23.89
C SER A 527 2.99 -5.25 24.75
N ASN A 528 1.68 -5.27 25.03
CA ASN A 528 1.08 -6.33 25.86
C ASN A 528 0.62 -7.54 25.06
N VAL A 529 0.76 -7.50 23.73
CA VAL A 529 0.36 -8.61 22.84
C VAL A 529 1.61 -9.46 22.53
N ALA A 530 1.47 -10.78 22.63
CA ALA A 530 2.58 -11.70 22.35
C ALA A 530 3.10 -11.52 20.90
N PRO A 531 4.41 -11.51 20.69
CA PRO A 531 5.00 -11.24 19.37
C PRO A 531 4.56 -12.21 18.27
N ASP A 532 4.18 -13.43 18.61
CA ASP A 532 3.75 -14.46 17.67
C ASP A 532 2.23 -14.67 17.62
N ALA A 533 1.45 -13.81 18.30
CA ALA A 533 -0.01 -13.93 18.34
C ALA A 533 -0.66 -13.77 16.95
N MET A 534 0.02 -13.07 16.05
CA MET A 534 -0.38 -12.90 14.66
C MET A 534 0.86 -12.68 13.80
N ALA A 535 0.70 -12.59 12.49
CA ALA A 535 1.84 -12.62 11.57
C ALA A 535 2.60 -11.30 11.44
N VAL A 536 2.08 -10.20 11.99
CA VAL A 536 2.76 -8.89 11.94
C VAL A 536 4.17 -9.02 12.55
N ASN A 537 5.10 -8.19 12.05
CA ASN A 537 6.48 -8.20 12.52
C ASN A 537 6.54 -8.12 14.06
N PRO A 538 7.21 -9.07 14.73
CA PRO A 538 7.38 -9.03 16.19
C PRO A 538 7.97 -7.72 16.72
N ALA A 539 8.79 -7.01 15.93
CA ALA A 539 9.40 -5.73 16.31
C ALA A 539 8.36 -4.67 16.70
N PHE A 540 7.13 -4.73 16.15
CA PHE A 540 6.05 -3.83 16.56
C PHE A 540 5.78 -3.88 18.07
N ARG A 541 6.00 -5.06 18.70
CA ARG A 541 5.65 -5.23 20.12
C ARG A 541 6.63 -4.55 21.07
N GLY A 542 7.87 -4.29 20.58
CA GLY A 542 8.89 -3.58 21.36
C GLY A 542 9.07 -2.11 20.97
N MET A 543 8.46 -1.66 19.89
CA MET A 543 8.68 -0.30 19.41
C MET A 543 7.91 0.76 20.23
N LEU A 544 8.39 2.00 20.19
CA LEU A 544 7.64 3.19 20.57
C LEU A 544 7.25 3.99 19.34
N SER A 545 8.16 4.13 18.39
CA SER A 545 7.90 4.89 17.16
C SER A 545 8.18 4.07 15.91
N ASP A 546 7.39 4.33 14.87
CA ASP A 546 7.69 3.97 13.49
C ASP A 546 8.14 5.26 12.80
N ILE A 547 9.29 5.27 12.17
CA ILE A 547 9.73 6.43 11.40
C ILE A 547 9.64 6.11 9.91
N THR A 548 8.90 6.95 9.17
CA THR A 548 8.78 6.85 7.72
C THR A 548 9.65 7.93 7.10
N ILE A 549 10.49 7.52 6.17
CA ILE A 549 11.42 8.34 5.41
C ILE A 549 10.94 8.30 3.97
N ALA A 550 10.85 9.46 3.28
CA ALA A 550 10.40 9.48 1.90
C ALA A 550 11.15 10.56 1.11
N LEU A 551 11.62 10.19 -0.06
CA LEU A 551 12.18 11.14 -1.03
C LEU A 551 11.45 11.01 -2.35
N SER A 552 11.37 12.11 -3.07
CA SER A 552 10.71 12.22 -4.36
C SER A 552 11.73 12.64 -5.44
N TRP A 553 11.33 12.51 -6.70
CA TRP A 553 12.11 13.01 -7.83
C TRP A 553 11.20 13.68 -8.84
N ASN A 554 11.80 14.45 -9.75
CA ASN A 554 11.03 15.09 -10.83
C ASN A 554 10.70 14.04 -11.89
N VAL A 555 9.45 13.63 -11.97
CA VAL A 555 9.01 12.54 -12.85
C VAL A 555 9.26 12.86 -14.34
N THR A 556 9.21 14.15 -14.73
CA THR A 556 9.35 14.54 -16.13
C THR A 556 10.81 14.44 -16.62
N THR A 557 11.77 14.71 -15.73
CA THR A 557 13.17 14.86 -16.13
C THR A 557 14.11 13.79 -15.58
N ALA A 558 13.68 13.02 -14.58
CA ALA A 558 14.57 12.08 -13.89
C ALA A 558 15.05 10.96 -14.83
N THR A 559 16.32 10.71 -14.78
CA THR A 559 16.94 9.55 -15.44
C THR A 559 16.82 8.31 -14.56
N PRO A 560 16.94 7.11 -15.13
CA PRO A 560 16.97 5.88 -14.30
C PRO A 560 18.03 5.91 -13.21
N GLN A 561 19.18 6.56 -13.47
CA GLN A 561 20.28 6.66 -12.51
C GLN A 561 19.89 7.55 -11.32
N GLU A 562 19.22 8.67 -11.58
CA GLU A 562 18.74 9.57 -10.52
C GLU A 562 17.69 8.87 -9.65
N VAL A 563 16.76 8.11 -10.24
CA VAL A 563 15.77 7.37 -9.49
C VAL A 563 16.45 6.34 -8.58
N LEU A 564 17.39 5.57 -9.12
CA LEU A 564 18.15 4.60 -8.33
C LEU A 564 18.92 5.27 -7.19
N SER A 565 19.52 6.44 -7.44
CA SER A 565 20.23 7.19 -6.40
C SER A 565 19.31 7.60 -5.26
N VAL A 566 18.08 8.05 -5.58
CA VAL A 566 17.07 8.39 -4.56
C VAL A 566 16.68 7.16 -3.72
N GLU A 567 16.44 6.04 -4.39
CA GLU A 567 16.11 4.77 -3.70
C GLU A 567 17.25 4.32 -2.77
N GLN A 568 18.50 4.46 -3.23
CA GLN A 568 19.69 4.14 -2.43
C GLN A 568 19.81 5.06 -1.22
N THR A 569 19.62 6.38 -1.41
CA THR A 569 19.68 7.36 -0.32
C THR A 569 18.66 7.04 0.78
N VAL A 570 17.42 6.74 0.41
CA VAL A 570 16.37 6.37 1.38
C VAL A 570 16.77 5.11 2.15
N THR A 571 17.34 4.12 1.46
CA THR A 571 17.80 2.89 2.11
C THR A 571 18.99 3.16 3.05
N GLU A 572 19.95 3.98 2.62
CA GLU A 572 21.11 4.34 3.45
C GLU A 572 20.69 5.08 4.73
N TRP A 573 19.74 6.00 4.63
CA TRP A 573 19.19 6.70 5.78
C TRP A 573 18.50 5.72 6.76
N ALA A 574 17.68 4.81 6.23
CA ALA A 574 17.02 3.80 7.06
C ALA A 574 18.05 2.86 7.72
N ASP A 575 19.11 2.49 7.00
CA ASP A 575 20.18 1.63 7.53
C ASP A 575 20.98 2.35 8.62
N GLY A 576 21.15 3.68 8.53
CA GLY A 576 21.75 4.48 9.60
C GLY A 576 20.98 4.34 10.91
N ILE A 577 19.64 4.44 10.86
CA ILE A 577 18.79 4.24 12.04
C ILE A 577 18.82 2.77 12.49
N ARG A 578 18.76 1.80 11.56
CA ARG A 578 18.82 0.36 11.89
C ARG A 578 20.12 -0.01 12.60
N ALA A 579 21.22 0.65 12.28
CA ALA A 579 22.51 0.42 12.94
C ALA A 579 22.44 0.78 14.42
N VAL A 580 21.74 1.87 14.77
CA VAL A 580 21.54 2.28 16.17
C VAL A 580 20.52 1.38 16.86
N THR A 581 19.39 1.11 16.21
CA THR A 581 18.32 0.28 16.82
C THR A 581 18.71 -1.19 16.96
N LYS A 582 19.74 -1.63 16.21
CA LYS A 582 20.18 -3.04 16.20
C LYS A 582 19.05 -3.99 15.81
N SER A 583 18.06 -3.47 15.08
CA SER A 583 16.84 -4.19 14.67
C SER A 583 16.57 -3.91 13.18
N PRO A 584 16.34 -4.94 12.37
CA PRO A 584 15.97 -4.73 10.97
C PRO A 584 14.49 -4.36 10.78
N GLY A 585 13.69 -4.31 11.86
CA GLY A 585 12.22 -4.19 11.80
C GLY A 585 11.73 -3.01 11.00
N ALA A 586 10.83 -3.27 10.05
CA ALA A 586 10.18 -2.27 9.20
C ALA A 586 8.69 -2.61 9.05
N TYR A 587 7.90 -1.61 8.67
CA TYR A 587 6.48 -1.81 8.40
C TYR A 587 6.29 -2.14 6.92
N VAL A 588 5.77 -3.34 6.64
CA VAL A 588 5.66 -3.87 5.27
C VAL A 588 4.83 -3.01 4.32
N ASN A 589 3.93 -2.17 4.83
CA ASN A 589 3.13 -1.26 4.01
C ASN A 589 3.84 0.07 3.72
N GLU A 590 4.97 0.36 4.39
CA GLU A 590 5.74 1.61 4.24
C GLU A 590 7.22 1.30 4.02
N ALA A 591 7.49 0.29 3.23
CA ALA A 591 8.80 -0.33 3.10
C ALA A 591 9.51 0.06 1.81
N GLU A 592 10.83 -0.11 1.79
CA GLU A 592 11.68 0.20 0.63
C GLU A 592 11.98 -1.03 -0.21
N ILE A 593 12.24 -0.79 -1.50
CA ILE A 593 12.49 -1.88 -2.47
C ILE A 593 13.91 -2.45 -2.38
N LEU A 594 14.87 -1.71 -1.78
CA LEU A 594 16.27 -2.14 -1.70
C LEU A 594 16.62 -2.76 -0.34
N VAL A 595 15.64 -2.95 0.57
CA VAL A 595 15.92 -3.48 1.90
C VAL A 595 16.62 -4.85 1.84
N PRO A 596 17.79 -5.00 2.47
CA PRO A 596 18.44 -6.31 2.52
C PRO A 596 17.60 -7.28 3.37
N LYS A 597 17.44 -8.51 2.92
CA LYS A 597 16.72 -9.55 3.67
C LYS A 597 15.32 -9.10 4.10
N PHE A 598 14.50 -8.71 3.12
CA PHE A 598 13.13 -8.25 3.37
C PHE A 598 12.33 -9.19 4.31
N GLN A 599 12.65 -10.48 4.32
CA GLN A 599 11.98 -11.46 5.20
C GLN A 599 12.15 -11.11 6.67
N ASP A 600 13.39 -10.76 7.05
CA ASP A 600 13.71 -10.36 8.42
C ASP A 600 13.12 -8.98 8.74
N ALA A 601 13.23 -8.04 7.79
CA ALA A 601 12.76 -6.68 7.96
C ALA A 601 11.23 -6.62 8.15
N TYR A 602 10.46 -7.40 7.37
CA TYR A 602 9.00 -7.28 7.38
C TYR A 602 8.29 -8.24 8.32
N TRP A 603 8.90 -9.39 8.65
CA TRP A 603 8.22 -10.42 9.44
C TRP A 603 9.09 -11.06 10.51
N GLY A 604 10.40 -10.84 10.49
CA GLY A 604 11.30 -11.39 11.50
C GLY A 604 11.09 -12.89 11.71
N SER A 605 11.02 -13.30 12.96
CA SER A 605 10.83 -14.71 13.33
C SER A 605 9.52 -15.34 12.85
N ASN A 606 8.54 -14.54 12.40
CA ASN A 606 7.27 -15.06 11.88
C ASN A 606 7.38 -15.57 10.43
N TYR A 607 8.44 -15.20 9.68
CA TYR A 607 8.56 -15.52 8.26
C TYR A 607 8.51 -17.03 7.94
N PRO A 608 9.22 -17.91 8.65
CA PRO A 608 9.16 -19.35 8.32
C PRO A 608 7.75 -19.94 8.38
N ARG A 609 6.95 -19.54 9.38
CA ARG A 609 5.56 -19.99 9.52
C ARG A 609 4.69 -19.43 8.37
N LEU A 610 4.86 -18.15 8.03
CA LEU A 610 4.17 -17.53 6.89
C LEU A 610 4.47 -18.29 5.60
N ARG A 611 5.75 -18.59 5.35
CA ARG A 611 6.20 -19.31 4.14
C ARG A 611 5.55 -20.71 4.05
N ALA A 612 5.50 -21.43 5.16
CA ALA A 612 4.87 -22.76 5.20
C ALA A 612 3.37 -22.68 4.89
N ILE A 613 2.67 -21.70 5.46
CA ILE A 613 1.24 -21.49 5.17
C ILE A 613 1.06 -21.12 3.70
N LYS A 614 1.88 -20.19 3.18
CA LYS A 614 1.82 -19.75 1.78
C LYS A 614 1.98 -20.91 0.80
N GLN A 615 2.98 -21.75 1.02
CA GLN A 615 3.24 -22.91 0.15
C GLN A 615 2.05 -23.90 0.14
N LYS A 616 1.36 -24.02 1.26
CA LYS A 616 0.19 -24.89 1.38
C LYS A 616 -1.04 -24.35 0.64
N ILE A 617 -1.32 -23.04 0.78
CA ILE A 617 -2.57 -22.47 0.24
C ILE A 617 -2.40 -21.92 -1.19
N ASP A 618 -1.17 -21.59 -1.61
CA ASP A 618 -0.89 -21.06 -2.95
C ASP A 618 0.31 -21.76 -3.60
N PRO A 619 0.24 -23.09 -3.78
CA PRO A 619 1.37 -23.83 -4.37
C PRO A 619 1.72 -23.42 -5.79
N LYS A 620 0.81 -22.72 -6.48
CA LYS A 620 1.05 -22.21 -7.85
C LYS A 620 1.61 -20.78 -7.87
N ASN A 621 1.80 -20.16 -6.72
CA ASN A 621 2.25 -18.76 -6.61
C ASN A 621 1.36 -17.82 -7.46
N LEU A 622 0.04 -17.99 -7.38
CA LEU A 622 -0.89 -17.12 -8.08
C LEU A 622 -0.91 -15.71 -7.45
N LEU A 623 -0.92 -15.65 -6.12
CA LEU A 623 -0.94 -14.40 -5.36
C LEU A 623 0.49 -14.07 -4.88
N ILE A 624 1.45 -14.08 -5.82
CA ILE A 624 2.83 -13.72 -5.54
C ILE A 624 3.01 -12.22 -5.82
N VAL A 625 3.68 -11.51 -4.92
CA VAL A 625 3.89 -10.06 -5.02
C VAL A 625 5.35 -9.72 -4.70
N ARG A 626 5.80 -8.55 -5.17
CA ARG A 626 7.16 -8.05 -4.93
C ARG A 626 7.45 -8.04 -3.43
N GLN A 627 8.60 -8.61 -3.04
CA GLN A 627 9.01 -8.74 -1.64
C GLN A 627 7.89 -9.28 -0.73
N GLY A 628 7.03 -10.14 -1.28
CA GLY A 628 5.99 -10.83 -0.53
C GLY A 628 6.47 -12.19 -0.04
N VAL A 629 5.64 -12.83 0.78
CA VAL A 629 5.98 -14.15 1.31
C VAL A 629 6.16 -15.17 0.17
N ASN A 630 7.30 -15.84 0.13
CA ASN A 630 7.70 -16.85 -0.87
C ASN A 630 8.10 -16.23 -2.23
N SER A 631 8.46 -14.92 -2.26
CA SER A 631 8.85 -14.26 -3.52
C SER A 631 10.33 -14.43 -3.86
N GLU A 632 11.10 -15.09 -3.03
CA GLU A 632 12.52 -15.35 -3.29
C GLU A 632 12.72 -16.06 -4.63
N GLY A 633 13.66 -15.60 -5.43
CA GLY A 633 13.94 -16.16 -6.73
C GLY A 633 13.06 -15.63 -7.86
N TRP A 634 12.04 -14.82 -7.56
CA TRP A 634 11.29 -14.10 -8.60
C TRP A 634 12.05 -12.84 -9.01
N ASP A 635 11.91 -12.45 -10.28
CA ASP A 635 12.42 -11.15 -10.74
C ASP A 635 11.61 -9.99 -10.13
N ASP A 636 12.12 -8.76 -10.25
CA ASP A 636 11.52 -7.57 -9.65
C ASP A 636 10.11 -7.29 -10.16
N GLU A 637 9.79 -7.70 -11.38
CA GLU A 637 8.46 -7.54 -11.95
C GLU A 637 7.52 -8.71 -11.65
N ILE A 638 8.03 -9.72 -10.90
CA ILE A 638 7.25 -10.93 -10.56
C ILE A 638 6.71 -11.61 -11.83
N MET A 639 7.56 -11.68 -12.85
CA MET A 639 7.21 -12.31 -14.12
C MET A 639 7.80 -13.71 -14.21
N CYS A 640 9.06 -13.88 -13.80
CA CYS A 640 9.77 -15.15 -13.91
C CYS A 640 10.43 -15.54 -12.61
N LYS A 641 10.45 -16.83 -12.33
CA LYS A 641 11.14 -17.40 -11.18
C LYS A 641 12.23 -18.37 -11.64
N THR A 642 13.44 -18.21 -11.09
CA THR A 642 14.52 -19.19 -11.20
C THR A 642 14.28 -20.27 -10.15
N THR A 643 14.13 -21.55 -10.59
CA THR A 643 13.85 -22.69 -9.70
C THR A 643 15.06 -23.60 -9.55
#